data_f7e24eab4dc5abfa80128cb9bfa01150
#
_entry.id   f7e24eab4dc5abfa80128cb9bfa01150
#
_cell.length_a   1.000
_cell.length_b   1.000
_cell.length_c   1.000
_cell.angle_alpha   90.00
_cell.angle_beta   90.00
_cell.angle_gamma   90.00
#
_symmetry.space_group_name_H-M   'P 1'
#
loop_
_entity.id
_entity.type
_entity.pdbx_description
1 polymer ?
#
loop_
_entity_poly.entity_id
_entity_poly.type
_entity_poly.pdbx_seq_one_letter_code
_entity_poly.pdbx_strand_id
1 'polypeptide(L)'
;MKEFKKAGDKVTIEDVYESCRRYITNEDDMKLIKKAYDYIMVKHEGQKRKSGEPYTIHLIWVAYILSTLQTGPLTITAGLLHDVMEDCDVSREEMVKEFGEEVTTLVEGVTKISKMPFKDEADVYAENHRKIYIAMAKDIRVILIKFADRLHNMRTLQFMPPEKQKRISRETLEVYTPIAHRLGLSDIKTELEDLSLSYLDPIAYHDIARLLQTKQDERKESVAKMMEEVENLLKENHYQYRILGRAKSIYSIYKKMFKKHKRFDELYDLYALRIILQNKLDCYSVLGLIHDHYRPIPGRFKDYIAMPKPNMYQSLHTSVIGEDGNTFEIQIRTEEMDELAELGVAAHWRYKEGKGYSAKAEQKEIGEKLQWLREFISLSDDIKDGDAKEYYDSISRDIFEANVYVLTPQGKIVELPNGSTPVDFAYRIHTEVGHHTVGAIVNNVMVPIDTKLNTGDVCEIKTNKQSAGPSEDWLKFVRTAGARNKIRTFLAKKEAETKKDTIEDGKKILKDEIKKRGLDEKKFLDPETYKTYLGAFGARSLDDIFYFIGKKNLSVATLLEKVNPKKTGFFDNLSKILQRKNEQREKLEKTTSNNGVVVKGVSGLKIQLSKCCNPIPGDQITGYVSQGQGIKVHRMDCPNIKQKEIQSRLIDVYWDFASLSNLKFDADLQIDGLDRTNLLNDIITVLGQMKINILNIHADASDDGRALIKLKIGVDDAEHLNRAIANLERIQGIYDIKRVIH
;
A
#
# COMPACT_ATOMS: atom_id res chain seq x y z
N MET A 1 -6.58 37.37 -8.60
CA MET A 1 -6.54 36.64 -7.32
C MET A 1 -5.57 37.37 -6.40
N LYS A 2 -5.99 37.70 -5.14
CA LYS A 2 -4.98 38.11 -4.13
C LYS A 2 -4.09 36.91 -3.86
N GLU A 3 -2.77 37.13 -3.83
CA GLU A 3 -1.84 36.08 -3.42
C GLU A 3 -2.23 35.57 -2.02
N PHE A 4 -2.31 34.26 -1.87
CA PHE A 4 -2.51 33.64 -0.56
C PHE A 4 -1.33 34.00 0.35
N LYS A 5 -1.61 34.35 1.61
CA LYS A 5 -0.56 34.60 2.60
C LYS A 5 0.32 33.36 2.76
N LYS A 6 1.62 33.57 2.73
CA LYS A 6 2.65 32.52 2.78
C LYS A 6 3.25 32.40 4.19
N ALA A 7 4.08 31.38 4.38
CA ALA A 7 4.86 31.24 5.61
C ALA A 7 5.63 32.56 5.90
N GLY A 8 5.48 33.08 7.13
CA GLY A 8 6.10 34.35 7.55
C GLY A 8 5.18 35.59 7.47
N ASP A 9 4.05 35.52 6.78
CA ASP A 9 3.05 36.60 6.78
C ASP A 9 2.28 36.61 8.09
N LYS A 10 1.78 37.78 8.50
CA LYS A 10 0.84 37.88 9.63
C LYS A 10 -0.58 37.66 9.14
N VAL A 11 -1.26 36.71 9.74
CA VAL A 11 -2.69 36.45 9.54
C VAL A 11 -3.45 36.85 10.79
N THR A 12 -4.51 37.63 10.59
CA THR A 12 -5.44 38.05 11.63
C THR A 12 -6.81 37.43 11.40
N ILE A 13 -7.70 37.54 12.37
CA ILE A 13 -9.08 37.06 12.21
C ILE A 13 -9.84 37.87 11.13
N GLU A 14 -9.47 39.13 10.94
CA GLU A 14 -10.04 39.98 9.91
C GLU A 14 -9.75 39.43 8.50
N ASP A 15 -8.57 38.86 8.29
CA ASP A 15 -8.22 38.18 7.04
C ASP A 15 -9.13 36.96 6.79
N VAL A 16 -9.45 36.20 7.85
CA VAL A 16 -10.40 35.09 7.79
C VAL A 16 -11.79 35.60 7.43
N TYR A 17 -12.27 36.65 8.11
CA TYR A 17 -13.59 37.24 7.79
C TYR A 17 -13.65 37.81 6.38
N GLU A 18 -12.61 38.51 5.92
CA GLU A 18 -12.55 39.03 4.53
C GLU A 18 -12.58 37.88 3.51
N SER A 19 -11.86 36.79 3.79
CA SER A 19 -11.89 35.60 2.94
C SER A 19 -13.27 34.94 2.91
N CYS A 20 -13.90 34.76 4.06
CA CYS A 20 -15.22 34.13 4.19
C CYS A 20 -16.33 34.95 3.51
N ARG A 21 -16.36 36.27 3.70
CA ARG A 21 -17.38 37.16 3.11
C ARG A 21 -17.44 37.16 1.58
N ARG A 22 -16.44 36.59 0.91
CA ARG A 22 -16.46 36.45 -0.55
C ARG A 22 -17.45 35.37 -1.03
N TYR A 23 -17.83 34.43 -0.16
CA TYR A 23 -18.67 33.28 -0.51
C TYR A 23 -19.68 32.89 0.58
N ILE A 24 -19.59 33.40 1.81
CA ILE A 24 -20.55 33.26 2.90
C ILE A 24 -21.29 34.59 3.05
N THR A 25 -22.56 34.63 2.71
CA THR A 25 -23.41 35.82 2.79
C THR A 25 -24.35 35.78 3.99
N ASN A 26 -24.57 34.58 4.60
CA ASN A 26 -25.40 34.40 5.78
C ASN A 26 -24.71 34.99 7.03
N GLU A 27 -25.35 35.96 7.65
CA GLU A 27 -24.84 36.63 8.85
C GLU A 27 -24.78 35.70 10.08
N ASP A 28 -25.65 34.71 10.19
CA ASP A 28 -25.64 33.78 11.32
C ASP A 28 -24.45 32.82 11.24
N ASP A 29 -24.05 32.43 10.04
CA ASP A 29 -22.83 31.65 9.81
C ASP A 29 -21.58 32.46 10.16
N MET A 30 -21.56 33.73 9.85
CA MET A 30 -20.46 34.64 10.24
C MET A 30 -20.41 34.86 11.76
N LYS A 31 -21.58 34.94 12.43
CA LYS A 31 -21.65 34.98 13.89
C LYS A 31 -21.12 33.73 14.56
N LEU A 32 -21.38 32.55 13.96
CA LEU A 32 -20.86 31.27 14.45
C LEU A 32 -19.34 31.25 14.42
N ILE A 33 -18.73 31.66 13.30
CA ILE A 33 -17.26 31.76 13.18
C ILE A 33 -16.69 32.75 14.19
N LYS A 34 -17.36 33.91 14.38
CA LYS A 34 -16.94 34.89 15.38
C LYS A 34 -17.04 34.32 16.80
N LYS A 35 -18.12 33.61 17.13
CA LYS A 35 -18.31 32.96 18.43
C LYS A 35 -17.16 31.98 18.72
N ALA A 36 -16.76 31.19 17.73
CA ALA A 36 -15.63 30.27 17.88
C ALA A 36 -14.32 31.01 18.13
N TYR A 37 -14.07 32.11 17.42
CA TYR A 37 -12.89 32.96 17.66
C TYR A 37 -12.89 33.50 19.07
N ASP A 38 -13.98 34.11 19.54
CA ASP A 38 -14.09 34.68 20.89
C ASP A 38 -13.86 33.57 21.95
N TYR A 39 -14.37 32.37 21.71
CA TYR A 39 -14.21 31.21 22.60
C TYR A 39 -12.74 30.73 22.70
N ILE A 40 -12.03 30.62 21.59
CA ILE A 40 -10.61 30.21 21.63
C ILE A 40 -9.70 31.26 22.27
N MET A 41 -10.03 32.53 22.14
CA MET A 41 -9.27 33.60 22.78
C MET A 41 -9.31 33.48 24.31
N VAL A 42 -10.44 33.03 24.86
CA VAL A 42 -10.59 32.79 26.31
C VAL A 42 -9.96 31.47 26.74
N LYS A 43 -10.23 30.38 26.00
CA LYS A 43 -9.77 29.02 26.40
C LYS A 43 -8.27 28.82 26.27
N HIS A 44 -7.63 29.45 25.30
CA HIS A 44 -6.17 29.38 25.08
C HIS A 44 -5.41 30.60 25.65
N GLU A 45 -6.03 31.35 26.58
CA GLU A 45 -5.37 32.50 27.19
C GLU A 45 -4.06 32.11 27.89
N GLY A 46 -2.99 32.80 27.59
CA GLY A 46 -1.65 32.54 28.15
C GLY A 46 -0.88 31.36 27.53
N GLN A 47 -1.51 30.54 26.70
CA GLN A 47 -0.83 29.45 26.00
C GLN A 47 0.07 29.96 24.85
N LYS A 48 1.29 29.43 24.76
CA LYS A 48 2.26 29.79 23.74
C LYS A 48 2.78 28.57 22.96
N ARG A 49 3.03 28.77 21.69
CA ARG A 49 3.74 27.79 20.85
C ARG A 49 5.26 27.80 21.15
N LYS A 50 5.99 26.83 20.61
CA LYS A 50 7.47 26.78 20.69
C LYS A 50 8.16 27.96 20.01
N SER A 51 7.47 28.63 19.07
CA SER A 51 7.92 29.90 18.49
C SER A 51 7.89 31.06 19.45
N GLY A 52 7.21 30.93 20.62
CA GLY A 52 6.95 32.00 21.58
C GLY A 52 5.67 32.79 21.30
N GLU A 53 5.01 32.57 20.17
CA GLU A 53 3.76 33.22 19.78
C GLU A 53 2.55 32.65 20.53
N PRO A 54 1.46 33.45 20.72
CA PRO A 54 0.20 32.92 21.25
C PRO A 54 -0.32 31.75 20.44
N TYR A 55 -0.86 30.72 21.14
CA TYR A 55 -1.37 29.52 20.49
C TYR A 55 -2.50 29.80 19.49
N THR A 56 -3.33 30.79 19.80
CA THR A 56 -4.46 31.24 18.97
C THR A 56 -4.06 31.62 17.53
N ILE A 57 -2.81 32.09 17.30
CA ILE A 57 -2.31 32.37 15.94
C ILE A 57 -2.36 31.13 15.06
N HIS A 58 -2.06 29.96 15.64
CA HIS A 58 -2.18 28.69 14.90
C HIS A 58 -3.62 28.40 14.46
N LEU A 59 -4.57 28.56 15.36
CA LEU A 59 -5.98 28.31 15.11
C LEU A 59 -6.54 29.26 14.05
N ILE A 60 -6.14 30.53 14.10
CA ILE A 60 -6.48 31.54 13.07
C ILE A 60 -5.90 31.16 11.71
N TRP A 61 -4.63 30.69 11.66
CA TRP A 61 -4.02 30.22 10.43
C TRP A 61 -4.76 29.02 9.83
N VAL A 62 -5.15 28.04 10.65
CA VAL A 62 -5.94 26.88 10.22
C VAL A 62 -7.26 27.34 9.61
N ALA A 63 -7.98 28.25 10.28
CA ALA A 63 -9.23 28.83 9.76
C ALA A 63 -9.00 29.60 8.46
N TYR A 64 -7.90 30.36 8.35
CA TYR A 64 -7.54 31.10 7.13
C TYR A 64 -7.31 30.11 5.96
N ILE A 65 -6.52 29.07 6.16
CA ILE A 65 -6.28 28.05 5.12
C ILE A 65 -7.61 27.42 4.67
N LEU A 66 -8.48 27.05 5.61
CA LEU A 66 -9.81 26.50 5.31
C LEU A 66 -10.69 27.50 4.54
N SER A 67 -10.66 28.79 4.89
CA SER A 67 -11.40 29.83 4.17
C SER A 67 -10.89 30.03 2.73
N THR A 68 -9.57 29.85 2.49
CA THR A 68 -9.02 29.89 1.14
C THR A 68 -9.44 28.71 0.27
N LEU A 69 -9.72 27.57 0.91
CA LEU A 69 -10.33 26.41 0.26
C LEU A 69 -11.85 26.56 0.06
N GLN A 70 -12.45 27.68 0.46
CA GLN A 70 -13.86 28.01 0.38
C GLN A 70 -14.77 26.99 1.09
N THR A 71 -14.29 26.40 2.19
CA THR A 71 -15.05 25.45 2.99
C THR A 71 -16.21 26.12 3.73
N GLY A 72 -17.25 25.33 4.08
CA GLY A 72 -18.43 25.84 4.78
C GLY A 72 -18.15 26.34 6.22
N PRO A 73 -19.08 27.14 6.78
CA PRO A 73 -18.90 27.81 8.07
C PRO A 73 -18.66 26.83 9.23
N LEU A 74 -19.30 25.65 9.22
CA LEU A 74 -19.09 24.61 10.25
C LEU A 74 -17.65 24.06 10.23
N THR A 75 -17.07 23.90 9.03
CA THR A 75 -15.69 23.42 8.88
C THR A 75 -14.69 24.46 9.38
N ILE A 76 -14.91 25.74 9.07
CA ILE A 76 -14.06 26.84 9.54
C ILE A 76 -14.17 26.96 11.07
N THR A 77 -15.39 26.89 11.62
CA THR A 77 -15.64 26.88 13.05
C THR A 77 -14.93 25.71 13.74
N ALA A 78 -15.05 24.50 13.19
CA ALA A 78 -14.33 23.33 13.70
C ALA A 78 -12.80 23.49 13.57
N GLY A 79 -12.32 24.16 12.52
CA GLY A 79 -10.91 24.48 12.34
C GLY A 79 -10.37 25.45 13.41
N LEU A 80 -11.15 26.44 13.83
CA LEU A 80 -10.80 27.27 14.99
C LEU A 80 -10.75 26.47 16.30
N LEU A 81 -11.66 25.52 16.48
CA LEU A 81 -11.87 24.78 17.72
C LEU A 81 -11.10 23.44 17.80
N HIS A 82 -10.32 23.06 16.79
CA HIS A 82 -9.85 21.69 16.62
C HIS A 82 -8.98 21.17 17.78
N ASP A 83 -8.24 22.02 18.46
CA ASP A 83 -7.38 21.66 19.60
C ASP A 83 -8.02 21.94 20.99
N VAL A 84 -9.19 22.58 21.04
CA VAL A 84 -9.82 22.99 22.32
C VAL A 84 -10.12 21.80 23.24
N MET A 85 -10.59 20.68 22.67
CA MET A 85 -10.86 19.46 23.45
C MET A 85 -9.59 18.70 23.84
N GLU A 86 -8.46 18.97 23.18
CA GLU A 86 -7.18 18.32 23.46
C GLU A 86 -6.36 19.11 24.47
N ASP A 87 -6.32 20.43 24.33
CA ASP A 87 -5.40 21.30 25.04
C ASP A 87 -6.04 22.13 26.16
N CYS A 88 -7.40 22.17 26.25
CA CYS A 88 -8.11 23.08 27.16
C CYS A 88 -9.12 22.40 28.11
N ASP A 89 -9.07 21.07 28.29
CA ASP A 89 -9.97 20.28 29.15
C ASP A 89 -11.48 20.56 28.94
N VAL A 90 -11.88 20.87 27.69
CA VAL A 90 -13.27 21.12 27.34
C VAL A 90 -13.97 19.79 27.06
N SER A 91 -15.10 19.54 27.74
CA SER A 91 -15.87 18.32 27.59
C SER A 91 -16.70 18.32 26.30
N ARG A 92 -17.08 17.10 25.84
CA ARG A 92 -17.97 16.94 24.68
C ARG A 92 -19.31 17.64 24.88
N GLU A 93 -19.87 17.55 26.10
CA GLU A 93 -21.16 18.12 26.47
C GLU A 93 -21.11 19.65 26.38
N GLU A 94 -20.01 20.26 26.81
CA GLU A 94 -19.79 21.71 26.69
C GLU A 94 -19.73 22.12 25.22
N MET A 95 -18.97 21.38 24.40
CA MET A 95 -18.86 21.65 22.96
C MET A 95 -20.21 21.54 22.24
N VAL A 96 -20.98 20.50 22.53
CA VAL A 96 -22.32 20.31 21.95
C VAL A 96 -23.27 21.45 22.33
N LYS A 97 -23.23 21.89 23.60
CA LYS A 97 -24.05 23.00 24.10
C LYS A 97 -23.71 24.33 23.40
N GLU A 98 -22.42 24.59 23.18
CA GLU A 98 -21.97 25.86 22.62
C GLU A 98 -22.01 25.90 21.09
N PHE A 99 -21.63 24.82 20.42
CA PHE A 99 -21.41 24.79 18.97
C PHE A 99 -22.26 23.74 18.21
N GLY A 100 -23.00 22.92 18.92
CA GLY A 100 -23.85 21.88 18.35
C GLY A 100 -23.12 20.59 18.04
N GLU A 101 -23.90 19.54 17.74
CA GLU A 101 -23.43 18.17 17.56
C GLU A 101 -22.49 18.04 16.34
N GLU A 102 -22.79 18.74 15.24
CA GLU A 102 -22.03 18.60 13.99
C GLU A 102 -20.60 19.16 14.12
N VAL A 103 -20.45 20.37 14.66
CA VAL A 103 -19.11 20.96 14.92
C VAL A 103 -18.31 20.09 15.90
N THR A 104 -18.97 19.62 16.97
CA THR A 104 -18.34 18.75 17.97
C THR A 104 -17.83 17.45 17.36
N THR A 105 -18.64 16.82 16.49
CA THR A 105 -18.24 15.58 15.80
C THR A 105 -17.01 15.80 14.90
N LEU A 106 -16.94 16.93 14.21
CA LEU A 106 -15.77 17.28 13.40
C LEU A 106 -14.51 17.44 14.27
N VAL A 107 -14.61 18.17 15.37
CA VAL A 107 -13.49 18.38 16.30
C VAL A 107 -13.01 17.06 16.91
N GLU A 108 -13.93 16.20 17.38
CA GLU A 108 -13.58 14.85 17.85
C GLU A 108 -12.87 14.00 16.77
N GLY A 109 -13.32 14.11 15.53
CA GLY A 109 -12.70 13.41 14.41
C GLY A 109 -11.24 13.81 14.22
N VAL A 110 -10.94 15.10 14.31
CA VAL A 110 -9.58 15.64 14.22
C VAL A 110 -8.72 15.21 15.40
N THR A 111 -9.24 15.32 16.64
CA THR A 111 -8.56 14.91 17.88
C THR A 111 -8.20 13.41 17.87
N LYS A 112 -9.10 12.55 17.40
CA LYS A 112 -8.84 11.10 17.27
C LYS A 112 -7.69 10.79 16.32
N ILE A 113 -7.53 11.55 15.23
CA ILE A 113 -6.40 11.42 14.32
C ILE A 113 -5.09 11.91 14.98
N SER A 114 -5.14 13.01 15.76
CA SER A 114 -3.96 13.62 16.39
C SER A 114 -3.35 12.74 17.50
N LYS A 115 -4.15 12.02 18.28
CA LYS A 115 -3.72 11.17 19.41
C LYS A 115 -3.11 9.83 18.99
N MET A 116 -2.93 9.57 17.70
CA MET A 116 -2.35 8.31 17.25
C MET A 116 -0.83 8.27 17.50
N PRO A 117 -0.31 7.23 18.18
CA PRO A 117 1.12 7.10 18.41
C PRO A 117 1.82 6.69 17.10
N PHE A 118 2.62 7.58 16.55
CA PHE A 118 3.53 7.25 15.46
C PHE A 118 4.82 6.65 16.06
N LYS A 119 4.90 5.33 16.10
CA LYS A 119 6.13 4.58 16.41
C LYS A 119 6.70 4.02 15.11
N ASP A 120 8.03 3.94 15.03
CA ASP A 120 8.79 3.52 13.84
C ASP A 120 8.67 2.01 13.48
N GLU A 121 7.78 1.26 14.10
CA GLU A 121 7.52 -0.13 13.73
C GLU A 121 6.50 -0.19 12.58
N ALA A 122 6.84 -0.90 11.50
CA ALA A 122 6.07 -0.97 10.26
C ALA A 122 4.58 -1.32 10.45
N ASP A 123 4.25 -2.13 11.44
CA ASP A 123 2.86 -2.56 11.73
C ASP A 123 2.03 -1.43 12.36
N VAL A 124 2.67 -0.59 13.21
CA VAL A 124 2.01 0.57 13.83
C VAL A 124 1.79 1.69 12.82
N TYR A 125 2.71 1.81 11.86
CA TYR A 125 2.60 2.77 10.75
C TYR A 125 1.41 2.44 9.85
N ALA A 126 1.25 1.18 9.47
CA ALA A 126 0.13 0.69 8.68
C ALA A 126 -1.24 0.89 9.37
N GLU A 127 -1.31 0.63 10.67
CA GLU A 127 -2.54 0.81 11.46
C GLU A 127 -2.91 2.30 11.63
N ASN A 128 -1.94 3.19 11.75
CA ASN A 128 -2.19 4.63 11.81
C ASN A 128 -2.73 5.17 10.49
N HIS A 129 -2.19 4.73 9.36
CA HIS A 129 -2.73 5.04 8.04
C HIS A 129 -4.18 4.56 7.89
N ARG A 130 -4.46 3.32 8.30
CA ARG A 130 -5.81 2.76 8.28
C ARG A 130 -6.80 3.65 9.04
N LYS A 131 -6.43 4.13 10.24
CA LYS A 131 -7.29 5.00 11.07
C LYS A 131 -7.54 6.36 10.44
N ILE A 132 -6.52 6.97 9.82
CA ILE A 132 -6.67 8.23 9.06
C ILE A 132 -7.69 8.03 7.95
N TYR A 133 -7.56 6.96 7.18
CA TYR A 133 -8.47 6.66 6.09
C TYR A 133 -9.90 6.37 6.57
N ILE A 134 -10.08 5.65 7.68
CA ILE A 134 -11.40 5.41 8.27
C ILE A 134 -12.05 6.72 8.75
N ALA A 135 -11.27 7.62 9.33
CA ALA A 135 -11.77 8.93 9.74
C ALA A 135 -12.22 9.78 8.55
N MET A 136 -11.41 9.79 7.46
CA MET A 136 -11.77 10.43 6.20
C MET A 136 -13.07 9.90 5.62
N ALA A 137 -13.25 8.60 5.72
CA ALA A 137 -14.40 7.90 5.17
C ALA A 137 -15.71 8.27 5.87
N LYS A 138 -15.63 8.65 7.14
CA LYS A 138 -16.80 9.11 7.93
C LYS A 138 -17.20 10.53 7.58
N ASP A 139 -16.24 11.44 7.52
CA ASP A 139 -16.46 12.83 7.13
C ASP A 139 -15.16 13.44 6.59
N ILE A 140 -15.15 13.77 5.32
CA ILE A 140 -13.97 14.29 4.65
C ILE A 140 -13.57 15.69 5.14
N ARG A 141 -14.49 16.45 5.76
CA ARG A 141 -14.16 17.75 6.36
C ARG A 141 -13.10 17.61 7.45
N VAL A 142 -13.09 16.50 8.17
CA VAL A 142 -12.07 16.17 9.17
C VAL A 142 -10.66 16.17 8.57
N ILE A 143 -10.49 15.61 7.37
CA ILE A 143 -9.16 15.59 6.73
C ILE A 143 -8.76 16.96 6.17
N LEU A 144 -9.74 17.78 5.71
CA LEU A 144 -9.44 19.15 5.27
C LEU A 144 -8.92 19.99 6.44
N ILE A 145 -9.54 19.90 7.63
CA ILE A 145 -9.05 20.54 8.85
C ILE A 145 -7.65 20.02 9.17
N LYS A 146 -7.42 18.71 9.07
CA LYS A 146 -6.11 18.12 9.36
C LYS A 146 -5.03 18.54 8.36
N PHE A 147 -5.37 18.76 7.07
CA PHE A 147 -4.43 19.34 6.10
C PHE A 147 -4.08 20.79 6.44
N ALA A 148 -5.05 21.59 6.83
CA ALA A 148 -4.79 22.98 7.23
C ALA A 148 -3.90 23.05 8.47
N ASP A 149 -4.17 22.22 9.49
CA ASP A 149 -3.32 22.03 10.67
C ASP A 149 -1.90 21.59 10.27
N ARG A 150 -1.78 20.51 9.47
CA ARG A 150 -0.48 19.97 9.03
C ARG A 150 0.32 21.02 8.24
N LEU A 151 -0.33 21.75 7.35
CA LEU A 151 0.33 22.79 6.54
C LEU A 151 0.90 23.90 7.41
N HIS A 152 0.12 24.40 8.38
CA HIS A 152 0.62 25.43 9.29
C HIS A 152 1.74 24.89 10.21
N ASN A 153 1.62 23.63 10.68
CA ASN A 153 2.68 22.99 11.44
C ASN A 153 3.97 22.82 10.62
N MET A 154 3.89 22.50 9.33
CA MET A 154 5.05 22.43 8.44
C MET A 154 5.67 23.80 8.19
N ARG A 155 4.87 24.88 8.06
CA ARG A 155 5.34 26.26 7.92
C ARG A 155 6.11 26.78 9.14
N THR A 156 5.85 26.21 10.33
CA THR A 156 6.48 26.58 11.59
C THR A 156 7.43 25.51 12.14
N LEU A 157 7.80 24.53 11.32
CA LEU A 157 8.56 23.36 11.77
C LEU A 157 10.01 23.67 12.18
N GLN A 158 10.55 24.81 11.76
CA GLN A 158 11.88 25.31 12.14
C GLN A 158 12.09 25.45 13.65
N PHE A 159 11.03 25.63 14.43
CA PHE A 159 11.11 25.75 15.88
C PHE A 159 11.17 24.40 16.60
N MET A 160 11.13 23.29 15.86
CA MET A 160 11.24 21.93 16.41
C MET A 160 12.68 21.40 16.33
N PRO A 161 13.06 20.46 17.22
CA PRO A 161 14.36 19.77 17.13
C PRO A 161 14.55 19.06 15.79
N PRO A 162 15.79 18.95 15.24
CA PRO A 162 16.07 18.38 13.92
C PRO A 162 15.50 16.97 13.71
N GLU A 163 15.57 16.09 14.72
CA GLU A 163 15.01 14.74 14.63
C GLU A 163 13.47 14.76 14.44
N LYS A 164 12.79 15.68 15.12
CA LYS A 164 11.34 15.86 14.94
C LYS A 164 11.03 16.45 13.56
N GLN A 165 11.85 17.40 13.08
CA GLN A 165 11.70 17.97 11.74
C GLN A 165 11.73 16.88 10.68
N LYS A 166 12.75 16.01 10.70
CA LYS A 166 12.89 14.91 9.73
C LYS A 166 11.75 13.90 9.83
N ARG A 167 11.36 13.52 11.04
CA ARG A 167 10.26 12.58 11.25
C ARG A 167 8.93 13.12 10.72
N ILE A 168 8.56 14.34 11.08
CA ILE A 168 7.31 14.99 10.65
C ILE A 168 7.31 15.20 9.13
N SER A 169 8.44 15.60 8.54
CA SER A 169 8.56 15.80 7.11
C SER A 169 8.43 14.48 6.33
N ARG A 170 9.01 13.38 6.83
CA ARG A 170 8.85 12.05 6.22
C ARG A 170 7.39 11.60 6.28
N GLU A 171 6.76 11.68 7.45
CA GLU A 171 5.34 11.38 7.62
C GLU A 171 4.48 12.22 6.66
N THR A 172 4.78 13.50 6.52
CA THR A 172 4.04 14.39 5.61
C THR A 172 4.16 13.94 4.15
N LEU A 173 5.36 13.58 3.69
CA LEU A 173 5.58 13.10 2.33
C LEU A 173 4.95 11.73 2.06
N GLU A 174 4.99 10.83 3.04
CA GLU A 174 4.55 9.44 2.85
C GLU A 174 3.05 9.26 3.05
N VAL A 175 2.42 10.09 3.91
CA VAL A 175 1.01 9.97 4.26
C VAL A 175 0.17 11.08 3.65
N TYR A 176 0.49 12.33 4.00
CA TYR A 176 -0.40 13.44 3.70
C TYR A 176 -0.34 13.87 2.23
N THR A 177 0.83 13.93 1.62
CA THR A 177 0.93 14.42 0.23
C THR A 177 0.25 13.50 -0.79
N PRO A 178 0.26 12.17 -0.66
CA PRO A 178 -0.49 11.29 -1.53
C PRO A 178 -2.01 11.45 -1.40
N ILE A 179 -2.49 11.61 -0.17
CA ILE A 179 -3.91 11.85 0.10
C ILE A 179 -4.33 13.21 -0.51
N ALA A 180 -3.54 14.27 -0.29
CA ALA A 180 -3.77 15.58 -0.90
C ALA A 180 -3.80 15.51 -2.43
N HIS A 181 -2.90 14.71 -3.03
CA HIS A 181 -2.91 14.46 -4.46
C HIS A 181 -4.20 13.79 -4.94
N ARG A 182 -4.65 12.76 -4.23
CA ARG A 182 -5.88 12.02 -4.57
C ARG A 182 -7.14 12.87 -4.42
N LEU A 183 -7.14 13.78 -3.44
CA LEU A 183 -8.22 14.76 -3.23
C LEU A 183 -8.13 15.97 -4.18
N GLY A 184 -7.10 16.06 -5.01
CA GLY A 184 -6.90 17.16 -5.95
C GLY A 184 -6.46 18.48 -5.31
N LEU A 185 -6.07 18.48 -4.02
CA LEU A 185 -5.60 19.67 -3.27
C LEU A 185 -4.17 20.04 -3.73
N SER A 186 -4.07 20.56 -4.95
CA SER A 186 -2.78 20.71 -5.64
C SER A 186 -1.82 21.68 -4.95
N ASP A 187 -2.31 22.79 -4.42
CA ASP A 187 -1.48 23.79 -3.77
C ASP A 187 -0.98 23.32 -2.41
N ILE A 188 -1.88 22.75 -1.59
CA ILE A 188 -1.50 22.15 -0.29
C ILE A 188 -0.47 21.04 -0.51
N LYS A 189 -0.72 20.13 -1.46
CA LYS A 189 0.22 19.06 -1.79
C LYS A 189 1.59 19.61 -2.17
N THR A 190 1.63 20.60 -3.07
CA THR A 190 2.87 21.17 -3.57
C THR A 190 3.66 21.82 -2.45
N GLU A 191 3.02 22.62 -1.62
CA GLU A 191 3.67 23.28 -0.49
C GLU A 191 4.15 22.28 0.57
N LEU A 192 3.35 21.26 0.90
CA LEU A 192 3.76 20.19 1.80
C LEU A 192 4.97 19.41 1.28
N GLU A 193 5.00 19.10 -0.03
CA GLU A 193 6.13 18.42 -0.68
C GLU A 193 7.41 19.27 -0.62
N ASP A 194 7.33 20.56 -0.97
CA ASP A 194 8.48 21.48 -1.00
C ASP A 194 9.00 21.76 0.42
N LEU A 195 8.12 22.00 1.40
CA LEU A 195 8.50 22.16 2.81
C LEU A 195 9.12 20.89 3.38
N SER A 196 8.59 19.71 3.05
CA SER A 196 9.16 18.45 3.54
C SER A 196 10.56 18.21 2.97
N LEU A 197 10.78 18.50 1.68
CA LEU A 197 12.10 18.37 1.06
C LEU A 197 13.12 19.29 1.72
N SER A 198 12.72 20.52 2.07
CA SER A 198 13.64 21.51 2.69
C SER A 198 14.22 21.03 4.03
N TYR A 199 13.55 20.11 4.75
CA TYR A 199 14.05 19.51 5.99
C TYR A 199 14.68 18.13 5.78
N LEU A 200 14.27 17.36 4.77
CA LEU A 200 14.81 16.02 4.53
C LEU A 200 16.12 16.06 3.74
N ASP A 201 16.19 16.93 2.73
CA ASP A 201 17.38 17.15 1.90
C ASP A 201 17.54 18.66 1.60
N PRO A 202 18.03 19.45 2.58
CA PRO A 202 18.22 20.88 2.44
C PRO A 202 19.16 21.25 1.29
N ILE A 203 20.19 20.43 1.05
CA ILE A 203 21.19 20.69 0.01
C ILE A 203 20.52 20.62 -1.36
N ALA A 204 19.85 19.52 -1.67
CA ALA A 204 19.15 19.37 -2.94
C ALA A 204 18.03 20.42 -3.12
N TYR A 205 17.31 20.77 -2.04
CA TYR A 205 16.29 21.81 -2.07
C TYR A 205 16.87 23.16 -2.50
N HIS A 206 17.94 23.63 -1.84
CA HIS A 206 18.57 24.92 -2.14
C HIS A 206 19.26 24.94 -3.52
N ASP A 207 19.90 23.84 -3.93
CA ASP A 207 20.50 23.73 -5.25
C ASP A 207 19.46 23.83 -6.37
N ILE A 208 18.34 23.10 -6.24
CA ILE A 208 17.25 23.17 -7.22
C ILE A 208 16.60 24.56 -7.21
N ALA A 209 16.38 25.15 -6.03
CA ALA A 209 15.83 26.50 -5.93
C ALA A 209 16.72 27.53 -6.63
N ARG A 210 18.06 27.47 -6.44
CA ARG A 210 19.03 28.32 -7.11
C ARG A 210 19.02 28.11 -8.64
N LEU A 211 19.03 26.83 -9.09
CA LEU A 211 18.97 26.53 -10.52
C LEU A 211 17.68 27.04 -11.16
N LEU A 212 16.55 26.92 -10.47
CA LEU A 212 15.28 27.47 -10.93
C LEU A 212 15.32 28.99 -11.06
N GLN A 213 15.84 29.69 -10.05
CA GLN A 213 15.95 31.13 -10.07
C GLN A 213 16.82 31.58 -11.24
N THR A 214 18.01 30.98 -11.42
CA THR A 214 18.90 31.31 -12.54
C THR A 214 18.22 31.11 -13.90
N LYS A 215 17.52 29.99 -14.08
CA LYS A 215 16.77 29.71 -15.32
C LYS A 215 15.56 30.63 -15.49
N GLN A 216 14.91 31.05 -14.41
CA GLN A 216 13.82 32.03 -14.46
C GLN A 216 14.34 33.40 -14.95
N ASP A 217 15.46 33.82 -14.42
CA ASP A 217 16.09 35.12 -14.85
C ASP A 217 16.54 35.04 -16.30
N GLU A 218 17.18 33.94 -16.74
CA GLU A 218 17.58 33.69 -18.13
C GLU A 218 16.41 33.68 -19.12
N ARG A 219 15.23 33.17 -18.70
CA ARG A 219 14.07 32.98 -19.59
C ARG A 219 12.96 34.00 -19.42
N LYS A 220 13.14 34.98 -18.55
CA LYS A 220 12.11 35.97 -18.21
C LYS A 220 11.58 36.70 -19.45
N GLU A 221 12.48 37.13 -20.32
CA GLU A 221 12.11 37.81 -21.58
C GLU A 221 11.41 36.85 -22.55
N SER A 222 11.91 35.62 -22.68
CA SER A 222 11.34 34.58 -23.54
C SER A 222 9.93 34.19 -23.10
N VAL A 223 9.71 34.05 -21.78
CA VAL A 223 8.36 33.77 -21.23
C VAL A 223 7.42 34.96 -21.44
N ALA A 224 7.89 36.16 -21.20
CA ALA A 224 7.08 37.37 -21.40
C ALA A 224 6.68 37.54 -22.88
N LYS A 225 7.63 37.35 -23.82
CA LYS A 225 7.38 37.39 -25.26
C LYS A 225 6.33 36.32 -25.66
N MET A 226 6.51 35.10 -25.22
CA MET A 226 5.56 34.02 -25.50
C MET A 226 4.15 34.31 -24.94
N MET A 227 4.06 34.88 -23.73
CA MET A 227 2.78 35.32 -23.18
C MET A 227 2.12 36.41 -24.03
N GLU A 228 2.86 37.40 -24.45
CA GLU A 228 2.37 38.51 -25.31
C GLU A 228 1.88 38.00 -26.67
N GLU A 229 2.65 37.10 -27.32
CA GLU A 229 2.27 36.49 -28.60
C GLU A 229 0.99 35.66 -28.47
N VAL A 230 0.88 34.81 -27.43
CA VAL A 230 -0.34 34.03 -27.15
C VAL A 230 -1.52 34.93 -26.81
N GLU A 231 -1.30 36.02 -26.04
CA GLU A 231 -2.36 37.02 -25.77
C GLU A 231 -2.86 37.69 -27.05
N ASN A 232 -1.97 38.10 -27.95
CA ASN A 232 -2.34 38.72 -29.21
C ASN A 232 -3.15 37.72 -30.07
N LEU A 233 -2.68 36.48 -30.17
CA LEU A 233 -3.40 35.42 -30.90
C LEU A 233 -4.82 35.19 -30.37
N LEU A 234 -5.01 35.22 -29.06
CA LEU A 234 -6.33 35.05 -28.44
C LEU A 234 -7.23 36.27 -28.61
N LYS A 235 -6.67 37.49 -28.54
CA LYS A 235 -7.38 38.76 -28.77
C LYS A 235 -7.87 38.89 -30.23
N GLU A 236 -7.00 38.59 -31.20
CA GLU A 236 -7.32 38.64 -32.63
C GLU A 236 -8.49 37.68 -32.97
N ASN A 237 -8.57 36.54 -32.26
CA ASN A 237 -9.63 35.54 -32.44
C ASN A 237 -10.83 35.74 -31.48
N HIS A 238 -10.89 36.88 -30.77
CA HIS A 238 -12.00 37.29 -29.90
C HIS A 238 -12.33 36.33 -28.76
N TYR A 239 -11.35 35.57 -28.25
CA TYR A 239 -11.57 34.74 -27.07
C TYR A 239 -11.56 35.59 -25.78
N GLN A 240 -12.42 35.18 -24.83
CA GLN A 240 -12.32 35.63 -23.44
C GLN A 240 -11.38 34.68 -22.71
N TYR A 241 -10.31 35.21 -22.16
CA TYR A 241 -9.24 34.40 -21.58
C TYR A 241 -8.61 35.05 -20.34
N ARG A 242 -7.92 34.22 -19.58
CA ARG A 242 -6.95 34.62 -18.55
C ARG A 242 -5.69 33.78 -18.74
N ILE A 243 -4.52 34.44 -18.83
CA ILE A 243 -3.24 33.74 -18.93
C ILE A 243 -2.46 33.88 -17.62
N LEU A 244 -1.88 32.75 -17.15
CA LEU A 244 -1.05 32.70 -15.96
C LEU A 244 0.25 31.96 -16.28
N GLY A 245 1.38 32.47 -15.83
CA GLY A 245 2.65 31.76 -15.79
C GLY A 245 2.70 30.88 -14.53
N ARG A 246 3.19 29.66 -14.65
CA ARG A 246 3.39 28.75 -13.51
C ARG A 246 4.79 28.16 -13.52
N ALA A 247 5.55 28.38 -12.45
CA ALA A 247 6.78 27.65 -12.19
C ALA A 247 6.48 26.25 -11.63
N LYS A 248 7.31 25.26 -11.95
CA LYS A 248 7.20 23.91 -11.41
C LYS A 248 7.72 23.85 -9.98
N SER A 249 7.10 23.03 -9.13
CA SER A 249 7.55 22.84 -7.75
C SER A 249 8.93 22.19 -7.65
N ILE A 250 9.69 22.59 -6.63
CA ILE A 250 11.05 22.11 -6.37
C ILE A 250 11.05 20.59 -6.20
N TYR A 251 10.11 20.03 -5.43
CA TYR A 251 10.01 18.59 -5.22
C TYR A 251 9.67 17.81 -6.50
N SER A 252 8.87 18.39 -7.40
CA SER A 252 8.59 17.75 -8.71
C SER A 252 9.83 17.69 -9.59
N ILE A 253 10.71 18.68 -9.51
CA ILE A 253 12.02 18.69 -10.18
C ILE A 253 12.94 17.66 -9.51
N TYR A 254 13.04 17.68 -8.18
CA TYR A 254 13.78 16.70 -7.39
C TYR A 254 13.45 15.25 -7.79
N LYS A 255 12.15 14.90 -7.86
CA LYS A 255 11.72 13.59 -8.33
C LYS A 255 12.22 13.23 -9.73
N LYS A 256 12.23 14.20 -10.66
CA LYS A 256 12.70 13.95 -12.03
C LYS A 256 14.20 13.78 -12.09
N MET A 257 14.96 14.55 -11.33
CA MET A 257 16.41 14.46 -11.28
C MET A 257 16.87 13.18 -10.57
N PHE A 258 16.39 12.93 -9.36
CA PHE A 258 16.90 11.84 -8.51
C PHE A 258 16.19 10.49 -8.69
N LYS A 259 14.88 10.47 -9.02
CA LYS A 259 14.16 9.20 -9.26
C LYS A 259 14.10 8.76 -10.71
N LYS A 260 14.21 9.70 -11.67
CA LYS A 260 14.18 9.43 -13.11
C LYS A 260 15.51 9.72 -13.78
N HIS A 261 16.55 10.02 -13.02
CA HIS A 261 17.93 10.25 -13.46
C HIS A 261 18.04 11.25 -14.63
N LYS A 262 17.20 12.31 -14.62
CA LYS A 262 17.25 13.38 -15.61
C LYS A 262 18.13 14.51 -15.15
N ARG A 263 18.96 15.04 -16.05
CA ARG A 263 19.68 16.29 -15.79
C ARG A 263 18.69 17.46 -15.78
N PHE A 264 19.00 18.50 -15.04
CA PHE A 264 18.16 19.70 -14.94
C PHE A 264 17.89 20.32 -16.33
N ASP A 265 18.90 20.35 -17.22
CA ASP A 265 18.79 20.90 -18.59
C ASP A 265 17.88 20.06 -19.51
N GLU A 266 17.60 18.81 -19.16
CA GLU A 266 16.68 17.94 -19.89
C GLU A 266 15.21 18.11 -19.46
N LEU A 267 14.96 19.02 -18.53
CA LEU A 267 13.61 19.31 -18.04
C LEU A 267 12.98 20.45 -18.88
N TYR A 268 12.21 20.07 -19.88
CA TYR A 268 11.55 21.01 -20.79
C TYR A 268 10.33 21.72 -20.18
N ASP A 269 9.78 21.21 -19.05
CA ASP A 269 8.54 21.65 -18.43
C ASP A 269 8.76 22.45 -17.13
N LEU A 270 9.84 23.22 -17.06
CA LEU A 270 10.16 24.08 -15.89
C LEU A 270 9.17 25.23 -15.74
N TYR A 271 8.68 25.77 -16.87
CA TYR A 271 7.70 26.83 -16.94
C TYR A 271 6.54 26.41 -17.81
N ALA A 272 5.34 26.60 -17.31
CA ALA A 272 4.12 26.34 -18.04
C ALA A 272 3.28 27.62 -18.16
N LEU A 273 2.71 27.85 -19.33
CA LEU A 273 1.66 28.81 -19.54
C LEU A 273 0.31 28.14 -19.31
N ARG A 274 -0.54 28.79 -18.56
CA ARG A 274 -1.89 28.31 -18.32
C ARG A 274 -2.87 29.28 -18.97
N ILE A 275 -3.70 28.77 -19.89
CA ILE A 275 -4.75 29.50 -20.56
C ILE A 275 -6.09 29.04 -20.00
N ILE A 276 -6.85 29.98 -19.44
CA ILE A 276 -8.16 29.71 -18.84
C ILE A 276 -9.20 30.37 -19.72
N LEU A 277 -10.21 29.58 -20.15
CA LEU A 277 -11.26 29.92 -21.09
C LEU A 277 -12.63 29.70 -20.47
N GLN A 278 -13.70 30.17 -21.14
CA GLN A 278 -15.07 30.04 -20.66
C GLN A 278 -15.65 28.65 -20.96
N ASN A 279 -15.42 28.15 -22.17
CA ASN A 279 -16.10 26.96 -22.68
C ASN A 279 -15.13 25.81 -23.00
N LYS A 280 -15.63 24.60 -22.89
CA LYS A 280 -14.87 23.39 -23.23
C LYS A 280 -14.48 23.34 -24.72
N LEU A 281 -15.35 23.79 -25.61
CA LEU A 281 -15.06 23.82 -27.05
C LEU A 281 -13.95 24.80 -27.37
N ASP A 282 -13.93 25.95 -26.70
CA ASP A 282 -12.89 26.95 -26.88
C ASP A 282 -11.50 26.38 -26.51
N CYS A 283 -11.42 25.48 -25.55
CA CYS A 283 -10.15 24.81 -25.21
C CYS A 283 -9.56 24.05 -26.40
N TYR A 284 -10.36 23.33 -27.15
CA TYR A 284 -9.90 22.60 -28.34
C TYR A 284 -9.63 23.52 -29.52
N SER A 285 -10.43 24.57 -29.69
CA SER A 285 -10.21 25.57 -30.72
C SER A 285 -8.91 26.34 -30.51
N VAL A 286 -8.67 26.79 -29.29
CA VAL A 286 -7.40 27.46 -28.90
C VAL A 286 -6.20 26.53 -29.03
N LEU A 287 -6.34 25.25 -28.73
CA LEU A 287 -5.30 24.25 -28.99
C LEU A 287 -4.93 24.21 -30.48
N GLY A 288 -5.95 24.19 -31.36
CA GLY A 288 -5.76 24.24 -32.81
C GLY A 288 -4.99 25.50 -33.23
N LEU A 289 -5.39 26.69 -32.77
CA LEU A 289 -4.69 27.96 -33.05
C LEU A 289 -3.23 27.95 -32.57
N ILE A 290 -2.97 27.40 -31.40
CA ILE A 290 -1.61 27.29 -30.86
C ILE A 290 -0.75 26.34 -31.70
N HIS A 291 -1.31 25.23 -32.16
CA HIS A 291 -0.58 24.26 -33.00
C HIS A 291 -0.40 24.73 -34.45
N ASP A 292 -1.25 25.63 -34.93
CA ASP A 292 -1.09 26.29 -36.22
C ASP A 292 0.08 27.34 -36.17
N HIS A 293 0.13 28.07 -35.06
CA HIS A 293 1.14 29.13 -34.85
C HIS A 293 2.50 28.60 -34.41
N TYR A 294 2.53 27.62 -33.49
CA TYR A 294 3.74 27.02 -32.91
C TYR A 294 3.86 25.54 -33.24
N ARG A 295 5.08 25.09 -33.47
CA ARG A 295 5.34 23.69 -33.76
C ARG A 295 5.22 22.81 -32.50
N PRO A 296 4.23 21.87 -32.43
CA PRO A 296 4.10 21.00 -31.28
C PRO A 296 5.19 19.91 -31.27
N ILE A 297 5.64 19.51 -30.07
CA ILE A 297 6.59 18.42 -29.87
C ILE A 297 5.82 17.08 -29.90
N PRO A 298 6.16 16.15 -30.85
CA PRO A 298 5.48 14.87 -30.97
C PRO A 298 5.47 14.08 -29.65
N GLY A 299 4.33 13.40 -29.34
CA GLY A 299 4.18 12.59 -28.13
C GLY A 299 4.08 13.36 -26.80
N ARG A 300 4.01 14.71 -26.85
CA ARG A 300 3.85 15.55 -25.65
C ARG A 300 2.45 16.08 -25.42
N PHE A 301 1.55 15.84 -26.35
CA PHE A 301 0.14 16.19 -26.18
C PHE A 301 -0.57 15.21 -25.23
N LYS A 302 -1.40 15.74 -24.33
CA LYS A 302 -2.23 14.94 -23.41
C LYS A 302 -3.59 15.62 -23.26
N ASP A 303 -4.64 14.86 -23.50
CA ASP A 303 -6.01 15.30 -23.34
C ASP A 303 -6.61 14.75 -22.04
N TYR A 304 -6.51 15.54 -20.99
CA TYR A 304 -7.16 15.25 -19.71
C TYR A 304 -8.57 15.84 -19.61
N ILE A 305 -9.09 16.48 -20.67
CA ILE A 305 -10.50 16.89 -20.75
C ILE A 305 -11.36 15.70 -21.19
N ALA A 306 -10.90 14.99 -22.22
CA ALA A 306 -11.57 13.77 -22.68
C ALA A 306 -11.37 12.60 -21.71
N MET A 307 -10.19 12.52 -21.08
CA MET A 307 -9.82 11.48 -20.12
C MET A 307 -9.35 12.09 -18.80
N PRO A 308 -10.28 12.52 -17.91
CA PRO A 308 -9.93 13.14 -16.63
C PRO A 308 -9.07 12.23 -15.76
N LYS A 309 -8.18 12.82 -14.97
CA LYS A 309 -7.41 12.05 -13.99
C LYS A 309 -8.29 11.59 -12.82
N PRO A 310 -7.88 10.57 -12.03
CA PRO A 310 -8.64 10.06 -10.87
C PRO A 310 -8.99 11.13 -9.83
N ASN A 311 -8.18 12.16 -9.73
CA ASN A 311 -8.41 13.33 -8.87
C ASN A 311 -9.25 14.42 -9.55
N MET A 312 -10.01 14.06 -10.58
CA MET A 312 -10.89 14.93 -11.37
C MET A 312 -10.18 16.07 -12.13
N TYR A 313 -8.85 16.05 -12.20
CA TYR A 313 -8.07 17.03 -12.93
C TYR A 313 -8.36 16.95 -14.43
N GLN A 314 -8.72 18.09 -15.04
CA GLN A 314 -8.99 18.25 -16.45
C GLN A 314 -8.19 19.40 -17.03
N SER A 315 -7.51 19.19 -18.14
CA SER A 315 -6.78 20.21 -18.92
C SER A 315 -6.28 19.59 -20.21
N LEU A 316 -6.13 20.36 -21.28
CA LEU A 316 -5.26 19.98 -22.39
C LEU A 316 -3.84 20.40 -22.06
N HIS A 317 -2.88 19.51 -22.32
CA HIS A 317 -1.46 19.79 -22.17
C HIS A 317 -0.78 19.61 -23.52
N THR A 318 -0.06 20.61 -23.94
CA THR A 318 0.82 20.50 -25.11
C THR A 318 2.16 21.15 -24.82
N SER A 319 3.20 20.69 -25.51
CA SER A 319 4.51 21.33 -25.48
C SER A 319 4.85 21.82 -26.89
N VAL A 320 5.21 23.08 -27.00
CA VAL A 320 5.51 23.74 -28.26
C VAL A 320 6.92 24.34 -28.23
N ILE A 321 7.46 24.62 -29.42
CA ILE A 321 8.74 25.32 -29.62
C ILE A 321 8.42 26.74 -29.96
N GLY A 322 8.91 27.70 -29.16
CA GLY A 322 8.82 29.13 -29.41
C GLY A 322 9.78 29.60 -30.50
N GLU A 323 9.64 30.85 -30.96
CA GLU A 323 10.48 31.42 -32.01
C GLU A 323 11.97 31.46 -31.63
N ASP A 324 12.28 31.59 -30.37
CA ASP A 324 13.64 31.57 -29.80
C ASP A 324 14.22 30.13 -29.64
N GLY A 325 13.50 29.11 -30.11
CA GLY A 325 13.88 27.70 -29.96
C GLY A 325 13.66 27.11 -28.57
N ASN A 326 13.18 27.91 -27.60
CA ASN A 326 12.84 27.42 -26.29
C ASN A 326 11.55 26.59 -26.30
N THR A 327 11.47 25.62 -25.40
CA THR A 327 10.26 24.79 -25.28
C THR A 327 9.38 25.28 -24.14
N PHE A 328 8.06 25.35 -24.40
CA PHE A 328 7.05 25.78 -23.44
C PHE A 328 5.98 24.71 -23.29
N GLU A 329 5.58 24.43 -22.05
CA GLU A 329 4.37 23.65 -21.77
C GLU A 329 3.17 24.60 -21.71
N ILE A 330 2.12 24.32 -22.47
CA ILE A 330 0.88 25.09 -22.46
C ILE A 330 -0.24 24.20 -21.92
N GLN A 331 -0.93 24.70 -20.89
CA GLN A 331 -2.08 24.07 -20.26
C GLN A 331 -3.32 24.86 -20.57
N ILE A 332 -4.33 24.24 -21.17
CA ILE A 332 -5.58 24.90 -21.58
C ILE A 332 -6.74 24.23 -20.86
N ARG A 333 -7.57 25.03 -20.19
CA ARG A 333 -8.71 24.54 -19.42
C ARG A 333 -9.78 25.62 -19.23
N THR A 334 -10.97 25.25 -18.80
CA THR A 334 -12.03 26.22 -18.45
C THR A 334 -11.84 26.75 -17.03
N GLU A 335 -12.59 27.82 -16.66
CA GLU A 335 -12.62 28.33 -15.29
C GLU A 335 -13.04 27.27 -14.29
N GLU A 336 -14.07 26.48 -14.60
CA GLU A 336 -14.51 25.38 -13.75
C GLU A 336 -13.44 24.29 -13.56
N MET A 337 -12.74 23.95 -14.65
CA MET A 337 -11.60 23.00 -14.58
C MET A 337 -10.43 23.58 -13.80
N ASP A 338 -10.21 24.89 -13.86
CA ASP A 338 -9.17 25.59 -13.09
C ASP A 338 -9.49 25.54 -11.59
N GLU A 339 -10.72 25.86 -11.21
CA GLU A 339 -11.18 25.76 -9.83
C GLU A 339 -11.02 24.31 -9.28
N LEU A 340 -11.47 23.30 -10.05
CA LEU A 340 -11.30 21.91 -9.68
C LEU A 340 -9.83 21.48 -9.56
N ALA A 341 -8.95 22.00 -10.40
CA ALA A 341 -7.54 21.68 -10.37
C ALA A 341 -6.78 22.36 -9.20
N GLU A 342 -7.27 23.50 -8.72
CA GLU A 342 -6.68 24.24 -7.58
C GLU A 342 -7.23 23.78 -6.24
N LEU A 343 -8.56 23.68 -6.11
CA LEU A 343 -9.27 23.37 -4.86
C LEU A 343 -9.60 21.88 -4.72
N GLY A 344 -9.46 21.08 -5.78
CA GLY A 344 -9.76 19.67 -5.77
C GLY A 344 -11.20 19.37 -5.31
N VAL A 345 -11.31 18.42 -4.41
CA VAL A 345 -12.60 18.04 -3.81
C VAL A 345 -13.25 19.22 -3.08
N ALA A 346 -12.49 20.16 -2.53
CA ALA A 346 -13.02 21.34 -1.86
C ALA A 346 -13.83 22.25 -2.79
N ALA A 347 -13.56 22.25 -4.11
CA ALA A 347 -14.38 23.00 -5.08
C ALA A 347 -15.83 22.52 -5.13
N HIS A 348 -16.08 21.24 -4.84
CA HIS A 348 -17.43 20.70 -4.74
C HIS A 348 -18.13 21.07 -3.43
N TRP A 349 -17.36 21.42 -2.40
CA TRP A 349 -17.84 21.90 -1.10
C TRP A 349 -17.91 23.40 -1.01
N ARG A 350 -17.78 24.09 -2.12
CA ARG A 350 -18.05 25.51 -2.15
C ARG A 350 -19.44 25.72 -1.61
N TYR A 351 -19.54 26.43 -0.50
CA TYR A 351 -20.80 26.79 0.14
C TYR A 351 -21.73 27.46 -0.88
N LYS A 352 -22.77 26.74 -1.30
CA LYS A 352 -23.81 27.24 -2.22
C LYS A 352 -24.99 27.65 -1.37
N GLU A 353 -25.08 28.94 -1.04
CA GLU A 353 -26.28 29.48 -0.41
C GLU A 353 -27.53 29.27 -1.25
N GLY A 354 -28.66 28.97 -0.60
CA GLY A 354 -30.02 29.11 -1.15
C GLY A 354 -30.68 27.90 -1.74
N LYS A 355 -30.09 26.71 -1.78
CA LYS A 355 -30.78 25.45 -2.16
C LYS A 355 -30.53 24.39 -1.09
N GLY A 356 -31.47 24.31 -0.11
CA GLY A 356 -31.61 23.16 0.78
C GLY A 356 -30.32 22.40 1.11
N TYR A 357 -29.33 23.12 1.66
CA TYR A 357 -28.04 22.53 2.06
C TYR A 357 -28.29 21.40 3.06
N SER A 358 -27.99 20.20 2.67
CA SER A 358 -27.95 19.04 3.55
C SER A 358 -26.58 18.41 3.46
N ALA A 359 -25.82 18.46 4.56
CA ALA A 359 -24.52 17.82 4.66
C ALA A 359 -24.56 16.34 4.25
N LYS A 360 -25.71 15.65 4.48
CA LYS A 360 -25.90 14.26 4.04
C LYS A 360 -26.03 14.11 2.52
N ALA A 361 -26.68 15.06 1.83
CA ALA A 361 -26.84 15.00 0.38
C ALA A 361 -25.49 15.27 -0.31
N GLU A 362 -24.74 16.22 0.19
CA GLU A 362 -23.40 16.56 -0.28
C GLU A 362 -22.41 15.42 -0.04
N GLN A 363 -22.43 14.81 1.13
CA GLN A 363 -21.60 13.64 1.46
C GLN A 363 -21.93 12.43 0.57
N LYS A 364 -23.20 12.29 0.16
CA LYS A 364 -23.63 11.24 -0.78
C LYS A 364 -23.09 11.51 -2.19
N GLU A 365 -23.20 12.74 -2.69
CA GLU A 365 -22.68 13.13 -4.02
C GLU A 365 -21.16 12.94 -4.11
N ILE A 366 -20.43 13.30 -3.06
CA ILE A 366 -18.98 13.11 -2.97
C ILE A 366 -18.64 11.64 -2.89
N GLY A 367 -19.35 10.89 -2.07
CA GLY A 367 -19.24 9.43 -2.03
C GLY A 367 -19.52 8.79 -3.39
N GLU A 368 -20.33 9.38 -4.26
CA GLU A 368 -20.55 8.92 -5.64
C GLU A 368 -19.39 9.27 -6.57
N LYS A 369 -18.76 10.39 -6.37
CA LYS A 369 -17.59 10.84 -7.16
C LYS A 369 -16.27 10.24 -6.66
N LEU A 370 -16.16 9.96 -5.35
CA LEU A 370 -14.98 9.31 -4.76
C LEU A 370 -15.20 7.80 -4.58
N GLN A 371 -15.47 7.10 -5.68
CA GLN A 371 -15.67 5.64 -5.67
C GLN A 371 -14.54 4.88 -4.97
N TRP A 372 -13.29 5.34 -5.11
CA TRP A 372 -12.13 4.77 -4.44
C TRP A 372 -12.24 4.82 -2.90
N LEU A 373 -12.82 5.89 -2.34
CA LEU A 373 -13.00 6.02 -0.90
C LEU A 373 -14.02 5.02 -0.36
N ARG A 374 -15.09 4.75 -1.12
CA ARG A 374 -16.08 3.70 -0.76
C ARG A 374 -15.50 2.30 -0.84
N GLU A 375 -14.75 2.01 -1.89
CA GLU A 375 -14.06 0.73 -2.01
C GLU A 375 -13.10 0.51 -0.85
N PHE A 376 -12.43 1.57 -0.44
CA PHE A 376 -11.57 1.58 0.73
C PHE A 376 -12.32 1.26 2.04
N ILE A 377 -13.51 1.86 2.26
CA ILE A 377 -14.35 1.59 3.43
C ILE A 377 -14.79 0.13 3.42
N SER A 378 -15.27 -0.36 2.29
CA SER A 378 -15.71 -1.77 2.18
C SER A 378 -14.56 -2.75 2.44
N LEU A 379 -13.35 -2.44 1.99
CA LEU A 379 -12.15 -3.23 2.27
C LEU A 379 -11.77 -3.20 3.75
N SER A 380 -11.96 -2.07 4.45
CA SER A 380 -11.64 -1.95 5.88
C SER A 380 -12.59 -2.74 6.78
N ASP A 381 -13.85 -2.91 6.36
CA ASP A 381 -14.86 -3.67 7.10
C ASP A 381 -14.69 -5.19 6.93
N ASP A 382 -14.17 -5.62 5.77
CA ASP A 382 -13.92 -7.03 5.45
C ASP A 382 -12.67 -7.60 6.14
N ILE A 383 -11.71 -6.72 6.54
CA ILE A 383 -10.42 -7.14 7.15
C ILE A 383 -10.48 -6.92 8.67
N LYS A 384 -11.32 -7.67 9.36
CA LYS A 384 -11.38 -7.62 10.83
C LYS A 384 -10.19 -8.30 11.53
N ASP A 385 -9.49 -9.24 10.86
CA ASP A 385 -8.41 -10.06 11.44
C ASP A 385 -7.20 -10.29 10.51
N GLY A 386 -6.94 -9.42 9.54
CA GLY A 386 -5.84 -9.55 8.57
C GLY A 386 -4.61 -8.73 8.93
N ASP A 387 -3.48 -9.12 8.38
CA ASP A 387 -2.18 -8.44 8.51
C ASP A 387 -2.27 -6.97 8.05
N ALA A 388 -2.14 -6.02 8.99
CA ALA A 388 -2.21 -4.59 8.76
C ALA A 388 -1.19 -4.11 7.71
N LYS A 389 -0.05 -4.80 7.61
CA LYS A 389 1.00 -4.53 6.64
C LYS A 389 0.56 -4.88 5.21
N GLU A 390 -0.05 -6.04 5.00
CA GLU A 390 -0.56 -6.44 3.68
C GLU A 390 -1.69 -5.52 3.21
N TYR A 391 -2.51 -5.05 4.14
CA TYR A 391 -3.53 -4.04 3.91
C TYR A 391 -2.90 -2.71 3.44
N TYR A 392 -1.88 -2.23 4.16
CA TYR A 392 -1.16 -1.02 3.81
C TYR A 392 -0.49 -1.11 2.43
N ASP A 393 0.25 -2.20 2.18
CA ASP A 393 0.95 -2.43 0.91
C ASP A 393 -0.01 -2.53 -0.28
N SER A 394 -1.19 -3.09 -0.06
CA SER A 394 -2.24 -3.22 -1.08
C SER A 394 -2.84 -1.85 -1.43
N ILE A 395 -3.16 -1.06 -0.41
CA ILE A 395 -3.74 0.27 -0.58
C ILE A 395 -2.72 1.28 -1.09
N SER A 396 -1.50 1.25 -0.56
CA SER A 396 -0.43 2.12 -1.03
C SER A 396 -0.20 1.94 -2.53
N ARG A 397 -0.24 0.70 -3.02
CA ARG A 397 -0.15 0.42 -4.46
C ARG A 397 -1.33 1.01 -5.24
N ASP A 398 -2.55 0.81 -4.80
CA ASP A 398 -3.75 1.33 -5.48
C ASP A 398 -3.85 2.87 -5.45
N ILE A 399 -3.28 3.51 -4.42
CA ILE A 399 -3.29 4.98 -4.27
C ILE A 399 -2.13 5.66 -4.99
N PHE A 400 -0.94 5.04 -5.04
CA PHE A 400 0.32 5.70 -5.43
C PHE A 400 0.82 5.32 -6.82
N GLU A 401 0.38 4.19 -7.39
CA GLU A 401 0.79 3.80 -8.74
C GLU A 401 0.02 4.58 -9.81
N ALA A 402 0.68 4.80 -10.95
CA ALA A 402 0.02 5.37 -12.13
C ALA A 402 -1.09 4.43 -12.60
N ASN A 403 -2.26 4.98 -12.94
CA ASN A 403 -3.39 4.17 -13.41
C ASN A 403 -3.37 3.99 -14.92
N VAL A 404 -3.90 2.86 -15.37
CA VAL A 404 -4.21 2.57 -16.77
C VAL A 404 -5.72 2.67 -16.99
N TYR A 405 -6.11 3.18 -18.14
CA TYR A 405 -7.50 3.38 -18.54
C TYR A 405 -7.85 2.38 -19.63
N VAL A 406 -8.66 1.40 -19.28
CA VAL A 406 -9.05 0.29 -20.14
C VAL A 406 -10.52 0.46 -20.53
N LEU A 407 -10.85 0.26 -21.81
CA LEU A 407 -12.22 0.43 -22.30
C LEU A 407 -12.97 -0.91 -22.27
N THR A 408 -14.26 -0.86 -21.96
CA THR A 408 -15.15 -1.97 -22.28
C THR A 408 -15.49 -1.95 -23.78
N PRO A 409 -16.01 -3.04 -24.38
CA PRO A 409 -16.48 -3.04 -25.78
C PRO A 409 -17.55 -1.98 -26.10
N GLN A 410 -18.26 -1.49 -25.06
CA GLN A 410 -19.26 -0.42 -25.21
C GLN A 410 -18.66 0.99 -25.05
N GLY A 411 -17.31 1.10 -24.94
CA GLY A 411 -16.62 2.39 -24.81
C GLY A 411 -16.60 2.97 -23.39
N LYS A 412 -17.08 2.24 -22.37
CA LYS A 412 -16.98 2.70 -20.97
C LYS A 412 -15.55 2.55 -20.48
N ILE A 413 -14.99 3.62 -19.93
CA ILE A 413 -13.64 3.65 -19.37
C ILE A 413 -13.64 3.02 -17.97
N VAL A 414 -12.72 2.10 -17.74
CA VAL A 414 -12.45 1.45 -16.45
C VAL A 414 -11.03 1.80 -16.03
N GLU A 415 -10.91 2.42 -14.88
CA GLU A 415 -9.64 2.81 -14.27
C GLU A 415 -9.09 1.67 -13.42
N LEU A 416 -7.80 1.33 -13.60
CA LEU A 416 -7.08 0.27 -12.89
C LEU A 416 -5.66 0.72 -12.56
N PRO A 417 -5.04 0.23 -11.46
CA PRO A 417 -3.62 0.42 -11.21
C PRO A 417 -2.75 -0.12 -12.36
N ASN A 418 -1.59 0.51 -12.58
CA ASN A 418 -0.66 0.03 -13.61
C ASN A 418 -0.19 -1.40 -13.32
N GLY A 419 -0.14 -2.22 -14.37
CA GLY A 419 0.18 -3.64 -14.28
C GLY A 419 -1.00 -4.51 -13.88
N SER A 420 -2.22 -3.98 -13.82
CA SER A 420 -3.47 -4.74 -13.66
C SER A 420 -3.72 -5.65 -14.84
N THR A 421 -4.47 -6.71 -14.59
CA THR A 421 -4.75 -7.80 -15.52
C THR A 421 -6.24 -7.84 -15.91
N PRO A 422 -6.65 -8.62 -16.91
CA PRO A 422 -8.05 -8.87 -17.22
C PRO A 422 -8.88 -9.36 -16.03
N VAL A 423 -8.27 -10.07 -15.07
CA VAL A 423 -8.95 -10.49 -13.83
C VAL A 423 -9.27 -9.27 -12.96
N ASP A 424 -8.31 -8.35 -12.78
CA ASP A 424 -8.56 -7.09 -12.07
C ASP A 424 -9.71 -6.29 -12.72
N PHE A 425 -9.68 -6.21 -14.06
CA PHE A 425 -10.71 -5.56 -14.86
C PHE A 425 -12.08 -6.22 -14.66
N ALA A 426 -12.15 -7.55 -14.67
CA ALA A 426 -13.38 -8.31 -14.46
C ALA A 426 -14.02 -8.02 -13.09
N TYR A 427 -13.22 -8.06 -12.02
CA TYR A 427 -13.68 -7.73 -10.66
C TYR A 427 -14.04 -6.27 -10.48
N ARG A 428 -13.46 -5.38 -11.27
CA ARG A 428 -13.81 -3.95 -11.28
C ARG A 428 -15.18 -3.69 -11.90
N ILE A 429 -15.56 -4.48 -12.92
CA ILE A 429 -16.91 -4.42 -13.52
C ILE A 429 -17.95 -4.97 -12.54
N HIS A 430 -17.80 -6.21 -12.12
CA HIS A 430 -18.71 -6.86 -11.18
C HIS A 430 -18.08 -8.10 -10.56
N THR A 431 -18.44 -8.42 -9.31
CA THR A 431 -17.89 -9.57 -8.58
C THR A 431 -18.18 -10.90 -9.30
N GLU A 432 -19.40 -11.08 -9.80
CA GLU A 432 -19.80 -12.28 -10.54
C GLU A 432 -19.04 -12.45 -11.86
N VAL A 433 -18.76 -11.33 -12.57
CA VAL A 433 -17.92 -11.37 -13.77
C VAL A 433 -16.54 -11.88 -13.42
N GLY A 434 -15.97 -11.37 -12.32
CA GLY A 434 -14.69 -11.83 -11.79
C GLY A 434 -14.69 -13.32 -11.43
N HIS A 435 -15.69 -13.78 -10.69
CA HIS A 435 -15.79 -15.19 -10.26
C HIS A 435 -15.95 -16.16 -11.42
N HIS A 436 -16.62 -15.76 -12.49
CA HIS A 436 -16.90 -16.60 -13.65
C HIS A 436 -15.95 -16.37 -14.84
N THR A 437 -14.87 -15.61 -14.67
CA THR A 437 -13.87 -15.36 -15.72
C THR A 437 -13.18 -16.66 -16.14
N VAL A 438 -13.18 -16.92 -17.44
CA VAL A 438 -12.49 -18.08 -18.05
C VAL A 438 -11.48 -17.65 -19.12
N GLY A 439 -11.52 -16.41 -19.58
CA GLY A 439 -10.60 -15.86 -20.58
C GLY A 439 -10.85 -14.39 -20.83
N ALA A 440 -9.99 -13.76 -21.61
CA ALA A 440 -10.10 -12.36 -21.98
C ALA A 440 -9.70 -12.13 -23.45
N ILE A 441 -10.34 -11.14 -24.06
CA ILE A 441 -9.97 -10.63 -25.39
C ILE A 441 -9.53 -9.18 -25.18
N VAL A 442 -8.31 -8.87 -25.61
CA VAL A 442 -7.76 -7.50 -25.56
C VAL A 442 -7.47 -7.07 -26.99
N ASN A 443 -8.03 -5.94 -27.42
CA ASN A 443 -7.88 -5.39 -28.78
C ASN A 443 -8.19 -6.44 -29.87
N ASN A 444 -9.27 -7.18 -29.70
CA ASN A 444 -9.74 -8.26 -30.55
C ASN A 444 -8.84 -9.52 -30.61
N VAL A 445 -7.84 -9.64 -29.73
CA VAL A 445 -6.97 -10.82 -29.62
C VAL A 445 -7.23 -11.52 -28.29
N MET A 446 -7.40 -12.86 -28.32
CA MET A 446 -7.51 -13.63 -27.08
C MET A 446 -6.15 -13.66 -26.37
N VAL A 447 -6.14 -13.29 -25.09
CA VAL A 447 -4.93 -13.19 -24.28
C VAL A 447 -5.05 -14.01 -22.99
N PRO A 448 -3.95 -14.44 -22.39
CA PRO A 448 -3.92 -14.99 -21.04
C PRO A 448 -4.51 -14.00 -20.01
N ILE A 449 -5.17 -14.54 -18.97
CA ILE A 449 -5.84 -13.73 -17.95
C ILE A 449 -4.89 -12.94 -17.03
N ASP A 450 -3.59 -13.26 -17.06
CA ASP A 450 -2.50 -12.59 -16.33
C ASP A 450 -1.75 -11.54 -17.20
N THR A 451 -2.20 -11.31 -18.44
CA THR A 451 -1.66 -10.28 -19.34
C THR A 451 -1.81 -8.89 -18.71
N LYS A 452 -0.77 -8.06 -18.78
CA LYS A 452 -0.82 -6.67 -18.27
C LYS A 452 -1.57 -5.79 -19.27
N LEU A 453 -2.56 -5.06 -18.74
CA LEU A 453 -3.35 -4.11 -19.52
C LEU A 453 -2.66 -2.75 -19.60
N ASN A 454 -2.83 -2.06 -20.72
CA ASN A 454 -2.29 -0.73 -20.98
C ASN A 454 -3.43 0.28 -21.19
N THR A 455 -3.11 1.57 -21.05
CA THR A 455 -4.08 2.63 -21.36
C THR A 455 -4.46 2.60 -22.84
N GLY A 456 -5.77 2.60 -23.09
CA GLY A 456 -6.35 2.55 -24.44
C GLY A 456 -6.73 1.13 -24.90
N ASP A 457 -6.36 0.09 -24.15
CA ASP A 457 -6.78 -1.27 -24.47
C ASP A 457 -8.31 -1.41 -24.34
N VAL A 458 -8.91 -2.13 -25.30
CA VAL A 458 -10.32 -2.56 -25.24
C VAL A 458 -10.33 -3.99 -24.70
N CYS A 459 -10.89 -4.20 -23.52
CA CYS A 459 -10.91 -5.49 -22.86
C CYS A 459 -12.32 -6.07 -22.75
N GLU A 460 -12.51 -7.28 -23.27
CA GLU A 460 -13.74 -8.07 -23.15
C GLU A 460 -13.46 -9.33 -22.32
N ILE A 461 -14.26 -9.55 -21.27
CA ILE A 461 -14.14 -10.72 -20.40
C ILE A 461 -15.05 -11.83 -20.88
N LYS A 462 -14.50 -13.01 -21.06
CA LYS A 462 -15.28 -14.23 -21.33
C LYS A 462 -15.60 -14.92 -19.99
N THR A 463 -16.89 -15.14 -19.76
CA THR A 463 -17.41 -15.75 -18.53
C THR A 463 -18.09 -17.08 -18.82
N ASN A 464 -18.00 -18.01 -17.86
CA ASN A 464 -18.74 -19.27 -17.89
C ASN A 464 -19.38 -19.49 -16.50
N LYS A 465 -20.70 -19.58 -16.45
CA LYS A 465 -21.45 -19.83 -15.19
C LYS A 465 -21.11 -21.18 -14.52
N GLN A 466 -20.59 -22.13 -15.29
CA GLN A 466 -20.19 -23.45 -14.78
C GLN A 466 -18.70 -23.49 -14.37
N SER A 467 -18.00 -22.36 -14.39
CA SER A 467 -16.60 -22.32 -13.95
C SER A 467 -16.48 -22.67 -12.46
N ALA A 468 -15.39 -23.33 -12.09
CA ALA A 468 -15.09 -23.66 -10.69
C ALA A 468 -14.82 -22.43 -9.81
N GLY A 469 -14.85 -21.23 -10.38
CA GLY A 469 -14.49 -19.96 -9.74
C GLY A 469 -12.98 -19.69 -9.78
N PRO A 470 -12.53 -18.62 -9.09
CA PRO A 470 -11.12 -18.24 -9.04
C PRO A 470 -10.26 -19.32 -8.38
N SER A 471 -9.00 -19.43 -8.83
CA SER A 471 -7.98 -20.29 -8.22
C SER A 471 -7.03 -19.48 -7.33
N GLU A 472 -6.31 -20.15 -6.42
CA GLU A 472 -5.26 -19.54 -5.59
C GLU A 472 -4.15 -18.88 -6.46
N ASP A 473 -3.89 -19.44 -7.65
CA ASP A 473 -2.87 -18.89 -8.54
C ASP A 473 -3.19 -17.47 -9.02
N TRP A 474 -4.45 -17.07 -9.05
CA TRP A 474 -4.84 -15.71 -9.41
C TRP A 474 -4.31 -14.67 -8.43
N LEU A 475 -4.14 -15.04 -7.15
CA LEU A 475 -3.56 -14.16 -6.13
C LEU A 475 -2.10 -13.76 -6.42
N LYS A 476 -1.40 -14.50 -7.28
CA LYS A 476 0.00 -14.23 -7.65
C LYS A 476 0.14 -13.06 -8.61
N PHE A 477 -0.85 -12.82 -9.48
CA PHE A 477 -0.74 -11.81 -10.54
C PHE A 477 -1.78 -10.69 -10.43
N VAL A 478 -2.90 -10.85 -9.69
CA VAL A 478 -3.85 -9.74 -9.49
C VAL A 478 -3.21 -8.59 -8.72
N ARG A 479 -3.48 -7.37 -9.18
CA ARG A 479 -2.93 -6.14 -8.61
C ARG A 479 -3.88 -5.46 -7.63
N THR A 480 -5.17 -5.39 -7.97
CA THR A 480 -6.14 -4.64 -7.16
C THR A 480 -6.45 -5.33 -5.84
N ALA A 481 -6.50 -4.54 -4.76
CA ALA A 481 -6.91 -5.01 -3.44
C ALA A 481 -8.31 -5.63 -3.45
N GLY A 482 -9.23 -5.00 -4.21
CA GLY A 482 -10.60 -5.46 -4.34
C GLY A 482 -10.71 -6.86 -4.97
N ALA A 483 -9.99 -7.14 -6.07
CA ALA A 483 -9.96 -8.46 -6.69
C ALA A 483 -9.36 -9.51 -5.74
N ARG A 484 -8.24 -9.18 -5.09
CA ARG A 484 -7.54 -10.07 -4.17
C ARG A 484 -8.42 -10.50 -2.99
N ASN A 485 -9.13 -9.56 -2.38
CA ASN A 485 -10.02 -9.86 -1.25
C ASN A 485 -11.23 -10.69 -1.68
N LYS A 486 -11.87 -10.34 -2.80
CA LYS A 486 -13.00 -11.11 -3.33
C LYS A 486 -12.60 -12.55 -3.67
N ILE A 487 -11.40 -12.75 -4.23
CA ILE A 487 -10.85 -14.08 -4.51
C ILE A 487 -10.63 -14.83 -3.19
N ARG A 488 -9.98 -14.23 -2.20
CA ARG A 488 -9.75 -14.87 -0.89
C ARG A 488 -11.05 -15.25 -0.18
N THR A 489 -12.02 -14.35 -0.17
CA THR A 489 -13.35 -14.60 0.42
C THR A 489 -14.04 -15.77 -0.27
N PHE A 490 -13.98 -15.82 -1.60
CA PHE A 490 -14.55 -16.93 -2.37
C PHE A 490 -13.86 -18.26 -2.04
N LEU A 491 -12.52 -18.29 -2.03
CA LEU A 491 -11.73 -19.49 -1.72
C LEU A 491 -11.97 -19.97 -0.30
N ALA A 492 -12.00 -19.06 0.69
CA ALA A 492 -12.29 -19.39 2.09
C ALA A 492 -13.71 -19.98 2.26
N LYS A 493 -14.70 -19.39 1.56
CA LYS A 493 -16.08 -19.92 1.56
C LYS A 493 -16.15 -21.31 0.96
N LYS A 494 -15.51 -21.53 -0.17
CA LYS A 494 -15.44 -22.81 -0.85
C LYS A 494 -14.72 -23.87 0.00
N GLU A 495 -13.64 -23.50 0.68
CA GLU A 495 -12.93 -24.37 1.61
C GLU A 495 -13.81 -24.75 2.80
N ALA A 496 -14.54 -23.79 3.38
CA ALA A 496 -15.47 -24.03 4.47
C ALA A 496 -16.63 -24.94 4.05
N GLU A 497 -17.18 -24.79 2.84
CA GLU A 497 -18.20 -25.67 2.28
C GLU A 497 -17.64 -27.07 2.07
N THR A 498 -16.48 -27.21 1.43
CA THR A 498 -15.81 -28.52 1.24
C THR A 498 -15.49 -29.20 2.57
N LYS A 499 -15.12 -28.41 3.60
CA LYS A 499 -14.89 -28.93 4.95
C LYS A 499 -16.18 -29.47 5.58
N LYS A 500 -17.30 -28.76 5.40
CA LYS A 500 -18.63 -29.25 5.88
C LYS A 500 -19.03 -30.55 5.21
N ASP A 501 -18.94 -30.62 3.90
CA ASP A 501 -19.27 -31.85 3.13
C ASP A 501 -18.39 -33.02 3.58
N THR A 502 -17.09 -32.77 3.77
CA THR A 502 -16.14 -33.77 4.27
C THR A 502 -16.49 -34.25 5.69
N ILE A 503 -16.96 -33.35 6.57
CA ILE A 503 -17.43 -33.69 7.91
C ILE A 503 -18.70 -34.55 7.85
N GLU A 504 -19.65 -34.20 6.96
CA GLU A 504 -20.88 -35.00 6.79
C GLU A 504 -20.58 -36.38 6.24
N ASP A 505 -19.69 -36.51 5.27
CA ASP A 505 -19.22 -37.80 4.77
C ASP A 505 -18.55 -38.61 5.86
N GLY A 506 -17.68 -37.98 6.67
CA GLY A 506 -17.06 -38.63 7.83
C GLY A 506 -18.07 -39.13 8.88
N LYS A 507 -19.10 -38.32 9.16
CA LYS A 507 -20.23 -38.71 10.02
C LYS A 507 -20.97 -39.96 9.47
N LYS A 508 -21.25 -39.95 8.16
CA LYS A 508 -21.93 -41.05 7.49
C LYS A 508 -21.10 -42.35 7.53
N ILE A 509 -19.80 -42.23 7.18
CA ILE A 509 -18.86 -43.36 7.23
C ILE A 509 -18.80 -43.97 8.64
N LEU A 510 -18.71 -43.12 9.68
CA LEU A 510 -18.66 -43.58 11.07
C LEU A 510 -19.97 -44.28 11.48
N LYS A 511 -21.13 -43.71 11.16
CA LYS A 511 -22.45 -44.28 11.46
C LYS A 511 -22.66 -45.64 10.79
N ASP A 512 -22.30 -45.73 9.52
CA ASP A 512 -22.42 -46.97 8.75
C ASP A 512 -21.54 -48.09 9.34
N GLU A 513 -20.33 -47.77 9.79
CA GLU A 513 -19.43 -48.76 10.38
C GLU A 513 -19.84 -49.17 11.81
N ILE A 514 -20.35 -48.23 12.62
CA ILE A 514 -20.95 -48.51 13.94
C ILE A 514 -22.13 -49.48 13.78
N LYS A 515 -23.03 -49.22 12.81
CA LYS A 515 -24.19 -50.05 12.51
C LYS A 515 -23.79 -51.45 12.04
N LYS A 516 -22.79 -51.54 11.15
CA LYS A 516 -22.25 -52.83 10.67
C LYS A 516 -21.69 -53.70 11.81
N ARG A 517 -21.10 -53.06 12.83
CA ARG A 517 -20.51 -53.78 13.98
C ARG A 517 -21.46 -53.98 15.14
N GLY A 518 -22.74 -53.54 15.01
CA GLY A 518 -23.75 -53.69 16.05
C GLY A 518 -23.45 -52.90 17.33
N LEU A 519 -22.76 -51.80 17.21
CA LEU A 519 -22.34 -50.93 18.33
C LEU A 519 -23.38 -49.84 18.59
N ASP A 520 -23.49 -49.38 19.84
CA ASP A 520 -24.41 -48.28 20.19
C ASP A 520 -23.84 -46.90 19.84
N GLU A 521 -24.47 -46.22 18.88
CA GLU A 521 -24.09 -44.90 18.41
C GLU A 521 -24.06 -43.86 19.54
N LYS A 522 -25.01 -43.91 20.49
CA LYS A 522 -25.10 -42.97 21.60
C LYS A 522 -23.89 -43.04 22.52
N LYS A 523 -23.31 -44.22 22.67
CA LYS A 523 -22.13 -44.41 23.51
C LYS A 523 -20.86 -43.79 22.91
N PHE A 524 -20.76 -43.70 21.57
CA PHE A 524 -19.65 -43.06 20.88
C PHE A 524 -19.75 -41.53 20.84
N LEU A 525 -20.96 -40.99 20.88
CA LEU A 525 -21.25 -39.55 20.84
C LEU A 525 -21.39 -38.92 22.23
N ASP A 526 -21.24 -39.74 23.31
CA ASP A 526 -21.32 -39.29 24.69
C ASP A 526 -20.13 -38.37 25.04
N PRO A 527 -20.37 -37.18 25.67
CA PRO A 527 -19.32 -36.18 25.97
C PRO A 527 -18.13 -36.71 26.78
N GLU A 528 -18.32 -37.63 27.68
CA GLU A 528 -17.21 -38.23 28.45
C GLU A 528 -16.38 -39.18 27.61
N THR A 529 -17.04 -39.93 26.73
CA THR A 529 -16.40 -40.92 25.86
C THR A 529 -15.59 -40.20 24.74
N TYR A 530 -16.15 -39.17 24.08
CA TYR A 530 -15.40 -38.54 23.00
C TYR A 530 -14.21 -37.68 23.48
N LYS A 531 -14.25 -37.10 24.67
CA LYS A 531 -13.11 -36.41 25.26
C LYS A 531 -11.87 -37.30 25.39
N THR A 532 -12.04 -38.56 25.67
CA THR A 532 -10.94 -39.52 25.83
C THR A 532 -10.19 -39.76 24.52
N TYR A 533 -10.87 -39.76 23.38
CA TYR A 533 -10.20 -39.98 22.09
C TYR A 533 -9.85 -38.70 21.32
N LEU A 534 -10.45 -37.55 21.64
CA LEU A 534 -10.02 -36.28 21.06
C LEU A 534 -8.53 -36.04 21.28
N GLY A 535 -8.07 -36.17 22.52
CA GLY A 535 -6.65 -36.01 22.86
C GLY A 535 -5.73 -37.02 22.21
N ALA A 536 -6.25 -38.27 22.01
CA ALA A 536 -5.48 -39.34 21.40
C ALA A 536 -5.21 -39.14 19.90
N PHE A 537 -6.06 -38.38 19.21
CA PHE A 537 -5.94 -38.08 17.77
C PHE A 537 -5.61 -36.62 17.46
N GLY A 538 -5.29 -35.81 18.49
CA GLY A 538 -4.96 -34.37 18.32
C GLY A 538 -6.12 -33.54 17.79
N ALA A 539 -7.35 -33.97 17.98
CA ALA A 539 -8.57 -33.29 17.59
C ALA A 539 -9.04 -32.34 18.71
N ARG A 540 -9.60 -31.20 18.33
CA ARG A 540 -10.17 -30.22 19.28
C ARG A 540 -11.68 -30.39 19.46
N SER A 541 -12.33 -30.99 18.48
CA SER A 541 -13.78 -31.20 18.45
C SER A 541 -14.15 -32.54 17.78
N LEU A 542 -15.40 -32.99 17.96
CA LEU A 542 -15.95 -34.10 17.21
C LEU A 542 -15.93 -33.89 15.69
N ASP A 543 -16.16 -32.67 15.25
CA ASP A 543 -16.13 -32.31 13.84
C ASP A 543 -14.73 -32.50 13.23
N ASP A 544 -13.65 -32.30 14.00
CA ASP A 544 -12.31 -32.64 13.55
C ASP A 544 -12.11 -34.15 13.35
N ILE A 545 -12.68 -34.97 14.21
CA ILE A 545 -12.64 -36.43 14.05
C ILE A 545 -13.40 -36.83 12.77
N PHE A 546 -14.60 -36.30 12.55
CA PHE A 546 -15.37 -36.56 11.33
C PHE A 546 -14.63 -36.10 10.09
N TYR A 547 -14.00 -34.91 10.15
CA TYR A 547 -13.14 -34.39 9.07
C TYR A 547 -11.97 -35.34 8.77
N PHE A 548 -11.28 -35.85 9.80
CA PHE A 548 -10.18 -36.80 9.62
C PHE A 548 -10.66 -38.12 9.01
N ILE A 549 -11.84 -38.61 9.38
CA ILE A 549 -12.46 -39.81 8.80
C ILE A 549 -12.83 -39.56 7.33
N GLY A 550 -13.50 -38.44 7.03
CA GLY A 550 -13.90 -38.06 5.67
C GLY A 550 -12.69 -37.87 4.72
N LYS A 551 -11.60 -37.29 5.21
CA LYS A 551 -10.29 -37.18 4.50
C LYS A 551 -9.54 -38.52 4.43
N LYS A 552 -10.04 -39.60 5.05
CA LYS A 552 -9.36 -40.91 5.17
C LYS A 552 -8.02 -40.84 5.93
N ASN A 553 -7.81 -39.81 6.71
CA ASN A 553 -6.61 -39.61 7.54
C ASN A 553 -6.75 -40.43 8.85
N LEU A 554 -7.95 -40.76 9.25
CA LEU A 554 -8.25 -41.58 10.42
C LEU A 554 -9.15 -42.77 10.00
N SER A 555 -8.66 -43.98 10.25
CA SER A 555 -9.45 -45.19 10.04
C SER A 555 -10.50 -45.36 11.14
N VAL A 556 -11.76 -45.57 10.75
CA VAL A 556 -12.84 -45.86 11.71
C VAL A 556 -12.53 -47.10 12.58
N ALA A 557 -11.86 -48.11 12.04
CA ALA A 557 -11.41 -49.27 12.79
C ALA A 557 -10.50 -48.90 13.96
N THR A 558 -9.53 -48.04 13.71
CA THR A 558 -8.58 -47.55 14.73
C THR A 558 -9.26 -46.70 15.81
N LEU A 559 -10.28 -45.92 15.42
CA LEU A 559 -11.10 -45.18 16.38
C LEU A 559 -11.92 -46.14 17.28
N LEU A 560 -12.58 -47.12 16.70
CA LEU A 560 -13.44 -48.08 17.40
C LEU A 560 -12.65 -48.98 18.34
N GLU A 561 -11.43 -49.40 17.98
CA GLU A 561 -10.54 -50.19 18.84
C GLU A 561 -10.11 -49.44 20.11
N LYS A 562 -9.90 -48.10 20.00
CA LYS A 562 -9.56 -47.27 21.17
C LYS A 562 -10.75 -47.01 22.10
N VAL A 563 -11.95 -46.91 21.56
CA VAL A 563 -13.17 -46.61 22.34
C VAL A 563 -13.74 -47.89 23.03
N ASN A 564 -13.54 -49.08 22.45
CA ASN A 564 -14.02 -50.33 23.00
C ASN A 564 -12.93 -51.42 22.98
N PRO A 565 -11.91 -51.33 23.87
CA PRO A 565 -10.89 -52.38 23.94
C PRO A 565 -11.55 -53.69 24.39
N LYS A 566 -11.62 -54.69 23.48
CA LYS A 566 -12.03 -56.02 23.84
C LYS A 566 -11.16 -56.51 25.00
N LYS A 567 -11.81 -56.83 26.14
CA LYS A 567 -11.18 -57.54 27.25
C LYS A 567 -10.90 -58.98 26.79
N THR A 568 -9.74 -59.20 26.19
CA THR A 568 -9.17 -60.52 25.99
C THR A 568 -7.73 -60.48 26.43
N GLY A 569 -7.35 -61.46 27.29
CA GLY A 569 -6.08 -61.56 27.99
C GLY A 569 -4.83 -61.47 27.11
N PHE A 570 -4.37 -60.24 26.91
CA PHE A 570 -3.22 -59.92 26.08
C PHE A 570 -1.97 -59.57 26.91
N PHE A 571 -2.13 -59.51 28.25
CA PHE A 571 -1.05 -59.08 29.13
C PHE A 571 0.06 -60.11 29.39
N ASP A 572 -0.22 -61.40 29.19
CA ASP A 572 0.77 -62.47 29.40
C ASP A 572 1.73 -62.70 28.22
N ASN A 573 1.36 -62.24 27.03
CA ASN A 573 2.27 -62.29 25.87
C ASN A 573 3.09 -61.02 25.67
N LEU A 574 2.74 -59.92 26.32
CA LEU A 574 3.42 -58.64 26.16
C LEU A 574 4.77 -58.57 26.91
N SER A 575 4.89 -59.29 28.05
CA SER A 575 6.13 -59.34 28.81
C SER A 575 7.23 -60.11 28.06
N LYS A 576 6.88 -61.14 27.28
CA LYS A 576 7.83 -61.91 26.45
C LYS A 576 8.20 -61.18 25.14
N ILE A 577 7.31 -60.32 24.64
CA ILE A 577 7.55 -59.47 23.44
C ILE A 577 8.34 -58.24 23.78
N LEU A 578 8.16 -57.65 24.98
CA LEU A 578 8.92 -56.50 25.45
C LEU A 578 10.40 -56.81 25.76
N GLN A 579 10.71 -58.03 26.20
CA GLN A 579 12.10 -58.45 26.36
C GLN A 579 12.82 -58.68 25.02
N ARG A 580 12.12 -59.17 23.98
CA ARG A 580 12.70 -59.28 22.63
C ARG A 580 12.73 -57.95 21.86
N LYS A 581 11.92 -56.97 22.21
CA LYS A 581 11.90 -55.62 21.58
C LYS A 581 12.99 -54.67 22.12
N ASN A 582 13.49 -54.90 23.33
CA ASN A 582 14.61 -54.05 23.83
C ASN A 582 15.94 -54.34 23.13
N GLU A 583 16.19 -55.58 22.70
CA GLU A 583 17.37 -55.94 21.91
C GLU A 583 17.25 -55.51 20.41
N GLN A 584 16.04 -55.31 19.92
CA GLN A 584 15.79 -54.75 18.58
C GLN A 584 15.64 -53.22 18.57
N ARG A 585 15.34 -52.56 19.71
CA ARG A 585 15.20 -51.11 19.81
C ARG A 585 16.55 -50.37 19.72
N GLU A 586 17.66 -50.99 20.08
CA GLU A 586 18.99 -50.38 19.86
C GLU A 586 19.46 -50.43 18.40
N LYS A 587 18.79 -51.17 17.51
CA LYS A 587 19.07 -51.24 16.06
C LYS A 587 18.08 -50.49 15.15
N LEU A 588 17.00 -49.89 15.69
CA LEU A 588 15.91 -49.28 14.89
C LEU A 588 15.82 -47.75 15.08
N GLU A 589 16.82 -47.09 15.63
CA GLU A 589 16.83 -45.63 15.87
C GLU A 589 17.51 -44.80 14.79
N LYS A 590 17.65 -45.30 13.58
CA LYS A 590 18.16 -44.48 12.46
C LYS A 590 17.30 -44.61 11.22
N THR A 591 16.22 -43.84 11.15
CA THR A 591 15.56 -43.57 9.86
C THR A 591 16.22 -42.34 9.27
N THR A 592 17.22 -42.55 8.44
CA THR A 592 17.85 -41.52 7.61
C THR A 592 16.89 -41.13 6.50
N SER A 593 16.61 -39.83 6.36
CA SER A 593 15.91 -39.30 5.20
C SER A 593 16.86 -39.26 4.00
N ASN A 594 16.31 -39.28 2.78
CA ASN A 594 17.10 -39.08 1.53
C ASN A 594 17.91 -37.77 1.51
N ASN A 595 17.75 -36.90 2.50
CA ASN A 595 18.41 -35.58 2.61
C ASN A 595 19.47 -35.55 3.75
N GLY A 596 19.82 -36.68 4.32
CA GLY A 596 20.89 -36.77 5.35
C GLY A 596 20.54 -36.13 6.71
N VAL A 597 19.26 -35.99 7.05
CA VAL A 597 18.82 -35.49 8.36
C VAL A 597 18.14 -36.61 9.16
N VAL A 598 18.51 -36.73 10.43
CA VAL A 598 17.96 -37.70 11.39
C VAL A 598 17.10 -36.99 12.43
N VAL A 599 15.95 -37.58 12.73
CA VAL A 599 15.03 -37.12 13.77
C VAL A 599 14.93 -38.18 14.86
N LYS A 600 15.16 -37.83 16.12
CA LYS A 600 15.02 -38.77 17.24
C LYS A 600 13.57 -39.17 17.49
N GLY A 601 13.30 -40.46 17.54
CA GLY A 601 12.01 -41.01 18.03
C GLY A 601 10.85 -40.97 17.06
N VAL A 602 11.04 -40.64 15.77
CA VAL A 602 9.96 -40.54 14.77
C VAL A 602 10.36 -41.29 13.51
N SER A 603 9.64 -42.37 13.19
CA SER A 603 9.82 -43.11 11.93
C SER A 603 8.67 -42.87 10.97
N GLY A 604 8.97 -42.70 9.67
CA GLY A 604 7.99 -42.60 8.59
C GLY A 604 7.43 -41.23 8.26
N LEU A 605 7.94 -40.15 8.84
CA LEU A 605 7.58 -38.78 8.43
C LEU A 605 8.47 -38.26 7.26
N LYS A 606 7.83 -37.56 6.36
CA LYS A 606 8.55 -36.88 5.27
C LYS A 606 9.37 -35.73 5.82
N ILE A 607 10.72 -35.76 5.63
CA ILE A 607 11.61 -34.71 6.06
C ILE A 607 12.02 -33.89 4.83
N GLN A 608 11.92 -32.57 4.91
CA GLN A 608 12.27 -31.65 3.83
C GLN A 608 13.11 -30.49 4.35
N LEU A 609 14.16 -30.12 3.61
CA LEU A 609 14.92 -28.90 3.87
C LEU A 609 14.09 -27.68 3.45
N SER A 610 14.07 -26.65 4.29
CA SER A 610 13.27 -25.44 4.06
C SER A 610 13.94 -24.52 3.06
N LYS A 611 13.20 -24.09 2.05
CA LYS A 611 13.68 -23.20 0.98
C LYS A 611 13.96 -21.76 1.43
N CYS A 612 13.43 -21.32 2.58
CA CYS A 612 13.63 -19.96 3.09
C CYS A 612 15.05 -19.72 3.63
N CYS A 613 15.73 -20.75 4.10
CA CYS A 613 17.08 -20.64 4.69
C CYS A 613 18.09 -21.64 4.13
N ASN A 614 17.66 -22.54 3.25
CA ASN A 614 18.49 -23.55 2.56
C ASN A 614 19.58 -24.13 3.48
N PRO A 615 19.22 -24.93 4.53
CA PRO A 615 20.21 -25.49 5.47
C PRO A 615 21.13 -26.47 4.74
N ILE A 616 22.41 -26.40 5.05
CA ILE A 616 23.44 -27.27 4.49
C ILE A 616 24.16 -28.03 5.61
N PRO A 617 24.78 -29.18 5.35
CA PRO A 617 25.51 -29.92 6.37
C PRO A 617 26.58 -29.06 7.07
N GLY A 618 26.57 -29.10 8.41
CA GLY A 618 27.40 -28.23 9.26
C GLY A 618 26.65 -27.00 9.82
N ASP A 619 25.51 -26.63 9.29
CA ASP A 619 24.63 -25.63 9.91
C ASP A 619 23.98 -26.20 11.18
N GLN A 620 23.76 -25.35 12.18
CA GLN A 620 22.87 -25.66 13.29
C GLN A 620 21.44 -25.66 12.82
N ILE A 621 20.75 -26.79 12.97
CA ILE A 621 19.41 -27.02 12.42
C ILE A 621 18.38 -27.38 13.49
N THR A 622 17.12 -27.06 13.20
CA THR A 622 15.96 -27.49 13.98
C THR A 622 14.83 -27.92 13.04
N GLY A 623 14.04 -28.89 13.46
CA GLY A 623 12.91 -29.37 12.70
C GLY A 623 11.61 -28.66 13.14
N TYR A 624 10.83 -28.20 12.20
CA TYR A 624 9.49 -27.69 12.41
C TYR A 624 8.44 -28.71 11.94
N VAL A 625 7.58 -29.14 12.85
CA VAL A 625 6.51 -30.10 12.54
C VAL A 625 5.35 -29.34 11.86
N SER A 626 5.23 -29.50 10.54
CA SER A 626 4.19 -28.90 9.73
C SER A 626 2.96 -29.78 9.68
N GLN A 627 1.77 -29.18 9.85
CA GLN A 627 0.50 -29.92 9.75
C GLN A 627 0.30 -30.48 8.34
N GLY A 628 0.31 -31.79 8.21
CA GLY A 628 0.07 -32.51 6.94
C GLY A 628 1.23 -32.55 5.92
N GLN A 629 2.38 -31.86 6.17
CA GLN A 629 3.52 -31.82 5.24
C GLN A 629 4.81 -32.49 5.79
N GLY A 630 4.78 -33.06 6.98
CA GLY A 630 5.93 -33.67 7.62
C GLY A 630 6.80 -32.64 8.38
N ILE A 631 8.12 -32.90 8.44
CA ILE A 631 9.08 -32.08 9.17
C ILE A 631 9.85 -31.20 8.17
N LYS A 632 9.78 -29.89 8.36
CA LYS A 632 10.61 -28.91 7.63
C LYS A 632 11.81 -28.54 8.47
N VAL A 633 13.00 -28.73 7.91
CA VAL A 633 14.28 -28.48 8.60
C VAL A 633 14.73 -27.06 8.26
N HIS A 634 14.95 -26.26 9.29
CA HIS A 634 15.43 -24.89 9.21
C HIS A 634 16.77 -24.73 9.89
N ARG A 635 17.51 -23.69 9.52
CA ARG A 635 18.67 -23.21 10.29
C ARG A 635 18.17 -22.56 11.58
N MET A 636 18.89 -22.65 12.67
CA MET A 636 18.52 -22.06 13.97
C MET A 636 18.49 -20.52 13.95
N ASP A 637 19.21 -19.87 13.02
CA ASP A 637 19.21 -18.42 12.84
C ASP A 637 18.07 -17.90 11.93
N CYS A 638 17.26 -18.79 11.34
CA CYS A 638 16.16 -18.42 10.44
C CYS A 638 15.08 -17.59 11.16
N PRO A 639 14.71 -16.41 10.64
CA PRO A 639 13.68 -15.58 11.26
C PRO A 639 12.31 -16.29 11.35
N ASN A 640 12.00 -17.18 10.40
CA ASN A 640 10.72 -17.87 10.34
C ASN A 640 10.48 -18.86 11.50
N ILE A 641 11.51 -19.27 12.25
CA ILE A 641 11.35 -20.16 13.41
C ILE A 641 11.42 -19.42 14.75
N LYS A 642 11.71 -18.11 14.75
CA LYS A 642 11.82 -17.30 15.98
C LYS A 642 10.48 -16.80 16.51
N GLN A 643 9.38 -17.01 15.78
CA GLN A 643 8.04 -16.60 16.20
C GLN A 643 7.54 -17.44 17.40
N LYS A 644 6.96 -16.78 18.40
CA LYS A 644 6.53 -17.41 19.65
C LYS A 644 5.56 -18.60 19.47
N GLU A 645 4.73 -18.54 18.44
CA GLU A 645 3.72 -19.56 18.13
C GLU A 645 4.31 -20.85 17.54
N ILE A 646 5.50 -20.78 17.00
CA ILE A 646 6.21 -21.88 16.33
C ILE A 646 7.08 -22.66 17.28
N GLN A 647 7.53 -22.06 18.38
CA GLN A 647 8.45 -22.68 19.34
C GLN A 647 7.92 -23.99 19.95
N SER A 648 6.61 -24.12 20.15
CA SER A 648 5.99 -25.35 20.68
C SER A 648 5.98 -26.53 19.70
N ARG A 649 6.38 -26.31 18.44
CA ARG A 649 6.38 -27.32 17.36
C ARG A 649 7.77 -27.61 16.84
N LEU A 650 8.80 -27.07 17.49
CA LEU A 650 10.17 -27.34 17.14
C LEU A 650 10.61 -28.68 17.75
N ILE A 651 11.40 -29.42 17.00
CA ILE A 651 11.99 -30.72 17.40
C ILE A 651 13.48 -30.73 17.07
N ASP A 652 14.23 -31.49 17.84
CA ASP A 652 15.66 -31.66 17.61
C ASP A 652 15.91 -32.58 16.41
N VAL A 653 16.71 -32.09 15.49
CA VAL A 653 17.13 -32.80 14.28
C VAL A 653 18.66 -32.67 14.13
N TYR A 654 19.28 -33.66 13.52
CA TYR A 654 20.78 -33.72 13.41
C TYR A 654 21.16 -34.15 11.99
N TRP A 655 22.34 -33.68 11.54
CA TRP A 655 22.93 -34.17 10.30
C TRP A 655 23.56 -35.57 10.49
N ASP A 656 23.26 -36.48 9.58
CA ASP A 656 23.94 -37.79 9.49
C ASP A 656 25.02 -37.70 8.42
N PHE A 657 26.20 -37.28 8.83
CA PHE A 657 27.35 -37.13 7.95
C PHE A 657 27.78 -38.41 7.20
N ALA A 658 27.38 -39.59 7.71
CA ALA A 658 27.70 -40.87 7.03
C ALA A 658 26.87 -41.10 5.77
N SER A 659 25.68 -40.51 5.68
CA SER A 659 24.76 -40.65 4.53
C SER A 659 24.90 -39.54 3.49
N LEU A 660 25.76 -38.53 3.72
CA LEU A 660 25.89 -37.32 2.90
C LEU A 660 26.92 -37.41 1.75
N SER A 661 27.71 -38.49 1.68
CA SER A 661 28.70 -38.67 0.62
C SER A 661 28.04 -38.70 -0.77
N ASN A 662 28.23 -37.64 -1.54
CA ASN A 662 27.73 -37.36 -2.92
C ASN A 662 26.46 -36.47 -3.05
N LEU A 663 25.95 -35.87 -1.97
CA LEU A 663 24.87 -34.89 -2.08
C LEU A 663 25.45 -33.47 -2.22
N LYS A 664 24.83 -32.67 -3.09
CA LYS A 664 25.12 -31.22 -3.20
C LYS A 664 23.95 -30.42 -2.64
N PHE A 665 24.27 -29.33 -1.98
CA PHE A 665 23.31 -28.46 -1.28
C PHE A 665 23.36 -27.05 -1.85
N ASP A 666 22.20 -26.42 -2.00
CA ASP A 666 22.06 -25.07 -2.54
C ASP A 666 22.37 -24.02 -1.47
N ALA A 667 23.22 -23.05 -1.78
CA ALA A 667 23.46 -21.88 -0.96
C ALA A 667 23.26 -20.61 -1.77
N ASP A 668 22.48 -19.68 -1.21
CA ASP A 668 22.21 -18.36 -1.79
C ASP A 668 23.10 -17.30 -1.14
N LEU A 669 23.90 -16.62 -1.95
CA LEU A 669 24.82 -15.55 -1.54
C LEU A 669 24.39 -14.23 -2.17
N GLN A 670 24.54 -13.15 -1.43
CA GLN A 670 24.51 -11.79 -1.93
C GLN A 670 25.91 -11.19 -1.77
N ILE A 671 26.43 -10.67 -2.85
CA ILE A 671 27.74 -10.03 -2.94
C ILE A 671 27.54 -8.57 -3.25
N ASP A 672 28.01 -7.71 -2.38
CA ASP A 672 28.00 -6.26 -2.54
C ASP A 672 29.42 -5.80 -2.93
N GLY A 673 29.56 -5.11 -4.04
CA GLY A 673 30.87 -4.70 -4.56
C GLY A 673 30.86 -3.44 -5.41
N LEU A 674 32.04 -3.04 -5.88
CA LEU A 674 32.21 -1.95 -6.85
C LEU A 674 31.92 -2.48 -8.26
N ASP A 675 31.05 -1.78 -8.99
CA ASP A 675 30.86 -2.09 -10.43
C ASP A 675 32.13 -1.75 -11.20
N ARG A 676 32.80 -2.79 -11.69
CA ARG A 676 34.01 -2.67 -12.51
C ARG A 676 34.04 -3.72 -13.61
N THR A 677 34.74 -3.40 -14.65
CA THR A 677 35.00 -4.36 -15.73
C THR A 677 35.61 -5.64 -15.18
N ASN A 678 35.09 -6.79 -15.62
CA ASN A 678 35.52 -8.15 -15.27
C ASN A 678 35.20 -8.63 -13.83
N LEU A 679 34.49 -7.87 -12.98
CA LEU A 679 34.13 -8.33 -11.64
C LEU A 679 33.41 -9.70 -11.68
N LEU A 680 32.45 -9.84 -12.56
CA LEU A 680 31.68 -11.09 -12.72
C LEU A 680 32.56 -12.24 -13.20
N ASN A 681 33.50 -11.96 -14.08
CA ASN A 681 34.44 -12.94 -14.62
C ASN A 681 35.41 -13.46 -13.54
N ASP A 682 35.87 -12.58 -12.66
CA ASP A 682 36.72 -12.92 -11.50
C ASP A 682 35.98 -13.85 -10.52
N ILE A 683 34.71 -13.55 -10.23
CA ILE A 683 33.85 -14.38 -9.36
C ILE A 683 33.68 -15.79 -9.99
N ILE A 684 33.33 -15.86 -11.26
CA ILE A 684 33.15 -17.14 -11.98
C ILE A 684 34.46 -17.94 -12.01
N THR A 685 35.59 -17.27 -12.19
CA THR A 685 36.91 -17.91 -12.25
C THR A 685 37.27 -18.52 -10.90
N VAL A 686 37.09 -17.78 -9.80
CA VAL A 686 37.39 -18.27 -8.44
C VAL A 686 36.49 -19.48 -8.10
N LEU A 687 35.20 -19.42 -8.38
CA LEU A 687 34.29 -20.54 -8.13
C LEU A 687 34.61 -21.76 -9.02
N GLY A 688 34.98 -21.52 -10.29
CA GLY A 688 35.41 -22.57 -11.21
C GLY A 688 36.68 -23.29 -10.74
N GLN A 689 37.68 -22.56 -10.20
CA GLN A 689 38.91 -23.15 -9.62
C GLN A 689 38.60 -24.04 -8.39
N MET A 690 37.56 -23.70 -7.65
CA MET A 690 37.07 -24.48 -6.51
C MET A 690 36.15 -25.63 -6.88
N LYS A 691 35.85 -25.81 -8.19
CA LYS A 691 34.89 -26.79 -8.72
C LYS A 691 33.46 -26.63 -8.15
N ILE A 692 33.08 -25.41 -7.83
CA ILE A 692 31.78 -25.06 -7.31
C ILE A 692 30.85 -24.78 -8.51
N ASN A 693 29.73 -25.48 -8.57
CA ASN A 693 28.71 -25.24 -9.60
C ASN A 693 27.91 -23.98 -9.30
N ILE A 694 27.83 -23.08 -10.26
CA ILE A 694 26.94 -21.93 -10.23
C ILE A 694 25.59 -22.39 -10.78
N LEU A 695 24.55 -22.31 -9.95
CA LEU A 695 23.17 -22.69 -10.32
C LEU A 695 22.39 -21.51 -10.87
N ASN A 696 22.63 -20.32 -10.33
CA ASN A 696 22.05 -19.07 -10.81
C ASN A 696 22.98 -17.89 -10.46
N ILE A 697 23.05 -16.89 -11.32
CA ILE A 697 23.74 -15.64 -11.09
C ILE A 697 22.90 -14.48 -11.65
N HIS A 698 22.68 -13.47 -10.84
CA HIS A 698 21.99 -12.24 -11.23
C HIS A 698 22.81 -11.07 -10.70
N ALA A 699 23.20 -10.19 -11.60
CA ALA A 699 24.02 -9.03 -11.26
C ALA A 699 23.27 -7.76 -11.68
N ASP A 700 23.08 -6.87 -10.72
CA ASP A 700 22.51 -5.54 -10.90
C ASP A 700 23.63 -4.53 -10.62
N ALA A 701 23.88 -3.64 -11.57
CA ALA A 701 24.74 -2.48 -11.35
C ALA A 701 23.87 -1.25 -11.09
N SER A 702 24.22 -0.48 -10.07
CA SER A 702 23.55 0.79 -9.78
C SER A 702 24.39 1.97 -10.30
N ASP A 703 23.70 3.07 -10.64
CA ASP A 703 24.32 4.27 -11.21
C ASP A 703 25.36 4.94 -10.27
N ASP A 704 25.40 4.57 -9.02
CA ASP A 704 26.39 5.02 -8.03
C ASP A 704 27.69 4.19 -8.04
N GLY A 705 27.85 3.30 -9.03
CA GLY A 705 29.02 2.47 -9.20
C GLY A 705 29.07 1.25 -8.27
N ARG A 706 27.96 0.84 -7.67
CA ARG A 706 27.84 -0.40 -6.88
C ARG A 706 27.28 -1.53 -7.71
N ALA A 707 27.82 -2.72 -7.51
CA ALA A 707 27.30 -3.97 -8.04
C ALA A 707 26.69 -4.81 -6.94
N LEU A 708 25.43 -5.24 -7.13
CA LEU A 708 24.74 -6.20 -6.29
C LEU A 708 24.61 -7.51 -7.05
N ILE A 709 25.34 -8.56 -6.60
CA ILE A 709 25.33 -9.84 -7.28
C ILE A 709 24.66 -10.87 -6.38
N LYS A 710 23.57 -11.44 -6.85
CA LYS A 710 22.88 -12.59 -6.24
C LYS A 710 23.35 -13.86 -6.90
N LEU A 711 23.94 -14.75 -6.10
CA LEU A 711 24.60 -15.93 -6.57
C LEU A 711 24.05 -17.17 -5.87
N LYS A 712 23.59 -18.14 -6.63
CA LYS A 712 23.19 -19.46 -6.10
C LYS A 712 24.22 -20.51 -6.52
N ILE A 713 24.81 -21.17 -5.53
CA ILE A 713 25.89 -22.16 -5.74
C ILE A 713 25.56 -23.50 -5.10
N GLY A 714 26.13 -24.58 -5.66
CA GLY A 714 26.05 -25.92 -5.10
C GLY A 714 27.30 -26.27 -4.30
N VAL A 715 27.13 -26.52 -2.99
CA VAL A 715 28.22 -26.83 -2.06
C VAL A 715 28.00 -28.18 -1.38
N ASP A 716 29.08 -28.76 -0.83
CA ASP A 716 29.05 -30.04 -0.11
C ASP A 716 28.59 -29.86 1.35
N ASP A 717 29.10 -28.81 1.99
CA ASP A 717 28.88 -28.51 3.42
C ASP A 717 29.18 -27.03 3.74
N ALA A 718 29.01 -26.65 5.01
CA ALA A 718 29.26 -25.31 5.49
C ALA A 718 30.75 -24.91 5.43
N GLU A 719 31.67 -25.87 5.57
CA GLU A 719 33.09 -25.59 5.45
C GLU A 719 33.52 -25.28 4.03
N HIS A 720 32.93 -26.00 3.05
CA HIS A 720 33.13 -25.73 1.63
C HIS A 720 32.56 -24.35 1.25
N LEU A 721 31.37 -23.98 1.78
CA LEU A 721 30.79 -22.65 1.60
C LEU A 721 31.66 -21.54 2.19
N ASN A 722 32.16 -21.70 3.43
CA ASN A 722 33.00 -20.71 4.09
C ASN A 722 34.33 -20.50 3.35
N ARG A 723 34.92 -21.57 2.80
CA ARG A 723 36.12 -21.45 1.95
C ARG A 723 35.82 -20.69 0.64
N ALA A 724 34.63 -20.89 0.07
CA ALA A 724 34.18 -20.13 -1.10
C ALA A 724 34.03 -18.64 -0.80
N ILE A 725 33.39 -18.30 0.31
CA ILE A 725 33.20 -16.92 0.76
C ILE A 725 34.60 -16.27 1.00
N ALA A 726 35.49 -16.90 1.73
CA ALA A 726 36.81 -16.37 2.02
C ALA A 726 37.68 -16.14 0.76
N ASN A 727 37.51 -16.92 -0.29
CA ASN A 727 38.19 -16.71 -1.56
C ASN A 727 37.53 -15.61 -2.41
N LEU A 728 36.20 -15.48 -2.38
CA LEU A 728 35.48 -14.41 -3.04
C LEU A 728 35.75 -13.04 -2.40
N GLU A 729 35.89 -12.96 -1.07
CA GLU A 729 36.24 -11.73 -0.34
C GLU A 729 37.61 -11.15 -0.73
N ARG A 730 38.51 -11.98 -1.26
CA ARG A 730 39.84 -11.56 -1.76
C ARG A 730 39.78 -10.87 -3.13
N ILE A 731 38.67 -10.94 -3.81
CA ILE A 731 38.52 -10.29 -5.13
C ILE A 731 38.44 -8.78 -4.91
N GLN A 732 39.34 -8.04 -5.56
CA GLN A 732 39.35 -6.58 -5.48
C GLN A 732 38.02 -6.01 -5.94
N GLY A 733 37.41 -5.16 -5.09
CA GLY A 733 36.14 -4.51 -5.36
C GLY A 733 34.92 -5.22 -4.77
N ILE A 734 35.09 -6.33 -4.06
CA ILE A 734 34.02 -6.91 -3.24
C ILE A 734 34.12 -6.29 -1.82
N TYR A 735 32.98 -5.82 -1.29
CA TYR A 735 32.91 -5.16 0.01
C TYR A 735 32.32 -6.06 1.09
N ASP A 736 31.30 -6.85 0.73
CA ASP A 736 30.59 -7.69 1.69
C ASP A 736 29.95 -8.89 0.98
N ILE A 737 29.94 -10.03 1.66
CA ILE A 737 29.28 -11.26 1.18
C ILE A 737 28.37 -11.80 2.27
N LYS A 738 27.09 -11.91 1.98
CA LYS A 738 26.08 -12.41 2.92
C LYS A 738 25.39 -13.65 2.38
N ARG A 739 25.16 -14.63 3.25
CA ARG A 739 24.28 -15.74 2.95
C ARG A 739 22.83 -15.30 3.13
N VAL A 740 22.04 -15.39 2.07
CA VAL A 740 20.65 -14.90 2.04
C VAL A 740 19.72 -15.87 2.75
N ILE A 741 18.77 -15.33 3.53
CA ILE A 741 17.62 -16.02 4.08
C ILE A 741 16.38 -15.37 3.45
N HIS A 742 15.54 -16.16 2.76
CA HIS A 742 14.37 -15.69 2.00
C HIS A 742 13.09 -15.62 2.83
#